data_3d3512b83a8d9a84bdfaa847f3f62f85
#
_entry.id   3d3512b83a8d9a84bdfaa847f3f62f85
#
_cell.length_a   1.000
_cell.length_b   1.000
_cell.length_c   1.000
_cell.angle_alpha   90.00
_cell.angle_beta   90.00
_cell.angle_gamma   90.00
#
_symmetry.space_group_name_H-M   'P 1'
#
loop_
_entity.id
_entity.type
_entity.pdbx_description
1 polymer ?
#
loop_
_entity_poly.entity_id
_entity_poly.type
_entity_poly.pdbx_seq_one_letter_code
_entity_poly.pdbx_strand_id
1 'polypeptide(L)'
;MPIRTPLRTPIRTRFTIWRTCAAAAVTALSAAFLTPVAAQAAPPRESRPVYSYAHAVRESVWVGTGLDEDGDGHEDRVAADIVRPSEPARQGRRVPVIMDASPYYSCCGRGNESQVKTYDTHGHVVGMPLYYDNFFVPRGYAFVGVDLAGTARSDGCVDVGGRSDILSAKAVVDWLNGRARAYTTRTGTRTVKATWTNGRTGMIGKSWDGTIANGVAATGVRGLRTVVPISAISSWYDYYFAQGAPLYDGGPGELAGYVESDTAQAHCAAVQKRLADGSPRSGDWTPLWTGRNYVKDAAKVRASVFLVHGMQDLNVRTKHFGQWWDALAQHGVRRKIWLSQTGHVDPFDYRRGAWVDTLHRWFDHELLGYDNGIDREPMADVERHPGQWVTTGVWPPHGTRTTVLRPAPGTTPGVGTLGLGRATGTETFTDDPKLSETDWAGRLTTPTPEKAGFLTPPLTRAVRLSGSSRVTLTVTPTTSSAHLSAVLVDVGPDTIRDYADGGEGITTLTDRTCWGRSTAGDSACYKETRAKTVHVGYTVFSRGWADLGHHASLSRGVPLIPGRACTMTLDLAATDHVVPEGHRLALIVAGTDKDLIDPPATRPTLTLDLSRTTASLPLVGGAPAFRSALPYGAPAAPAPQRLHGIRPAAPVRRLPTS
;
A
#
# COMPACT_ATOMS: atom_id res chain seq x y z
N MET A 1 -48.32 17.14 -39.40
CA MET A 1 -48.74 17.59 -40.78
C MET A 1 -47.57 18.24 -41.45
N PRO A 2 -47.43 18.05 -42.74
CA PRO A 2 -46.91 16.85 -43.42
C PRO A 2 -45.76 17.17 -44.39
N ILE A 3 -44.99 16.12 -44.76
CA ILE A 3 -44.85 15.63 -46.16
C ILE A 3 -43.80 16.41 -46.98
N ARG A 4 -42.81 15.92 -47.68
CA ARG A 4 -42.54 14.67 -48.41
C ARG A 4 -41.11 14.69 -48.97
N THR A 5 -40.45 13.57 -48.94
CA THR A 5 -39.49 13.12 -49.97
C THR A 5 -40.17 12.99 -51.34
N PRO A 6 -39.50 12.87 -52.48
CA PRO A 6 -38.71 11.73 -52.90
C PRO A 6 -37.58 11.94 -53.97
N LEU A 7 -36.59 11.03 -53.96
CA LEU A 7 -36.28 9.96 -54.92
C LEU A 7 -35.85 10.40 -56.39
N ARG A 8 -34.69 9.97 -56.78
CA ARG A 8 -34.33 8.94 -57.75
C ARG A 8 -33.11 9.22 -58.62
N THR A 9 -32.18 8.34 -58.56
CA THR A 9 -31.24 7.81 -59.54
C THR A 9 -31.90 7.55 -60.94
N PRO A 10 -31.21 7.06 -62.00
CA PRO A 10 -29.79 6.82 -62.36
C PRO A 10 -29.42 7.04 -63.82
N ILE A 11 -28.38 6.35 -64.32
CA ILE A 11 -28.10 5.85 -65.70
C ILE A 11 -26.92 6.51 -66.42
N ARG A 12 -25.83 5.80 -66.52
CA ARG A 12 -25.26 4.95 -67.59
C ARG A 12 -24.89 5.65 -68.86
N THR A 13 -23.75 5.57 -69.33
CA THR A 13 -22.99 4.69 -70.21
C THR A 13 -22.25 5.38 -71.36
N ARG A 14 -21.08 4.88 -71.63
CA ARG A 14 -20.40 4.47 -72.88
C ARG A 14 -19.49 5.43 -73.65
N PHE A 15 -18.24 4.93 -73.74
CA PHE A 15 -17.35 4.71 -74.86
C PHE A 15 -17.17 5.84 -75.89
N THR A 16 -15.94 6.19 -76.24
CA THR A 16 -15.21 5.66 -77.41
C THR A 16 -13.88 6.40 -77.65
N ILE A 17 -12.84 5.66 -77.73
CA ILE A 17 -11.59 5.65 -78.51
C ILE A 17 -11.46 6.70 -79.62
N TRP A 18 -10.29 7.36 -79.75
CA TRP A 18 -9.37 7.26 -80.91
C TRP A 18 -8.30 8.38 -80.97
N ARG A 19 -7.04 7.88 -81.00
CA ARG A 19 -5.88 8.23 -81.89
C ARG A 19 -5.07 9.51 -81.69
N THR A 20 -3.84 9.25 -81.25
CA THR A 20 -2.54 9.65 -81.82
C THR A 20 -2.33 11.03 -82.42
N CYS A 21 -1.33 11.74 -81.87
CA CYS A 21 -0.28 12.40 -82.60
C CYS A 21 0.98 12.58 -81.78
N ALA A 22 2.13 12.19 -82.29
CA ALA A 22 3.42 12.31 -81.73
C ALA A 22 3.96 13.75 -81.79
N ALA A 23 4.63 14.23 -80.76
CA ALA A 23 5.58 15.33 -80.92
C ALA A 23 6.69 15.12 -79.82
N ALA A 24 7.90 15.13 -80.29
CA ALA A 24 9.12 15.02 -79.49
C ALA A 24 9.29 16.21 -78.55
N ALA A 25 9.65 15.96 -77.36
CA ALA A 25 10.15 16.96 -76.40
C ALA A 25 11.26 16.45 -75.51
N VAL A 26 12.31 17.15 -75.56
CA VAL A 26 13.57 17.19 -74.88
C VAL A 26 13.48 16.68 -73.45
N THR A 27 14.27 15.61 -73.14
CA THR A 27 14.53 15.11 -71.78
C THR A 27 15.54 16.04 -71.08
N ALA A 28 15.07 16.83 -70.12
CA ALA A 28 15.88 17.44 -69.10
C ALA A 28 15.96 16.44 -67.91
N LEU A 29 17.05 15.75 -67.71
CA LEU A 29 17.35 14.95 -66.51
C LEU A 29 17.56 15.91 -65.31
N SER A 30 16.53 16.09 -64.50
CA SER A 30 16.68 16.65 -63.17
C SER A 30 17.05 15.50 -62.21
N ALA A 31 18.34 15.33 -61.94
CA ALA A 31 18.82 14.46 -60.86
C ALA A 31 18.38 15.08 -59.53
N ALA A 32 17.24 14.66 -58.99
CA ALA A 32 16.87 14.92 -57.61
C ALA A 32 17.82 14.11 -56.72
N PHE A 33 18.76 14.78 -56.09
CA PHE A 33 19.50 14.22 -54.96
C PHE A 33 18.51 13.92 -53.83
N LEU A 34 18.04 12.69 -53.76
CA LEU A 34 17.41 12.13 -52.57
C LEU A 34 18.49 12.04 -51.50
N THR A 35 18.63 13.10 -50.69
CA THR A 35 19.34 13.00 -49.43
C THR A 35 18.62 11.93 -48.60
N PRO A 36 19.31 10.87 -48.15
CA PRO A 36 18.69 9.89 -47.26
C PRO A 36 18.28 10.66 -45.99
N VAL A 37 16.99 10.78 -45.75
CA VAL A 37 16.47 11.15 -44.43
C VAL A 37 17.00 10.08 -43.48
N ALA A 38 17.98 10.43 -42.66
CA ALA A 38 18.48 9.54 -41.62
C ALA A 38 17.26 9.13 -40.81
N ALA A 39 16.89 7.85 -40.90
CA ALA A 39 15.84 7.28 -40.07
C ALA A 39 16.21 7.59 -38.63
N GLN A 40 15.46 8.48 -38.00
CA GLN A 40 15.64 8.79 -36.59
C GLN A 40 15.46 7.48 -35.85
N ALA A 41 16.55 6.98 -35.20
CA ALA A 41 16.48 5.77 -34.43
C ALA A 41 15.36 5.91 -33.40
N ALA A 42 14.45 4.93 -33.37
CA ALA A 42 13.39 4.91 -32.36
C ALA A 42 14.01 5.16 -30.97
N PRO A 43 13.42 6.00 -30.13
CA PRO A 43 13.98 6.27 -28.81
C PRO A 43 14.20 4.97 -28.07
N PRO A 44 15.29 4.86 -27.28
CA PRO A 44 15.57 3.64 -26.55
C PRO A 44 14.39 3.32 -25.62
N ARG A 45 13.92 2.08 -25.63
CA ARG A 45 12.79 1.64 -24.81
C ARG A 45 13.12 1.61 -23.33
N GLU A 46 14.43 1.55 -22.97
CA GLU A 46 14.92 1.47 -21.60
C GLU A 46 16.26 2.21 -21.47
N SER A 47 16.49 2.83 -20.31
CA SER A 47 17.76 3.46 -19.98
C SER A 47 18.85 2.40 -19.75
N ARG A 48 20.08 2.72 -20.17
CA ARG A 48 21.23 1.80 -20.06
C ARG A 48 22.27 2.36 -19.11
N PRO A 49 23.05 1.50 -18.42
CA PRO A 49 24.07 1.93 -17.46
C PRO A 49 25.32 2.46 -18.21
N VAL A 50 25.25 3.67 -18.71
CA VAL A 50 26.29 4.33 -19.51
C VAL A 50 27.18 5.29 -18.73
N TYR A 51 26.80 5.63 -17.47
CA TYR A 51 27.54 6.54 -16.62
C TYR A 51 28.32 5.80 -15.54
N SER A 52 29.46 6.38 -15.12
CA SER A 52 30.33 5.81 -14.12
C SER A 52 29.79 6.03 -12.71
N TYR A 53 29.42 4.96 -12.01
CA TYR A 53 29.01 5.03 -10.61
C TYR A 53 30.20 5.37 -9.69
N ALA A 54 31.40 4.88 -9.99
CA ALA A 54 32.61 5.19 -9.22
C ALA A 54 32.99 6.68 -9.25
N HIS A 55 32.59 7.39 -10.31
CA HIS A 55 32.81 8.83 -10.45
C HIS A 55 31.55 9.66 -10.24
N ALA A 56 30.51 9.09 -9.62
CA ALA A 56 29.30 9.81 -9.27
C ALA A 56 29.63 10.98 -8.31
N VAL A 57 28.95 12.10 -8.51
CA VAL A 57 28.99 13.21 -7.56
C VAL A 57 28.18 12.82 -6.34
N ARG A 58 28.81 12.90 -5.17
CA ARG A 58 28.18 12.70 -3.86
C ARG A 58 28.23 14.02 -3.10
N GLU A 59 27.08 14.51 -2.70
CA GLU A 59 26.96 15.79 -2.00
C GLU A 59 25.80 15.74 -0.99
N SER A 60 25.91 16.53 0.07
CA SER A 60 24.84 16.74 1.05
C SER A 60 24.43 18.20 1.03
N VAL A 61 23.12 18.44 1.14
CA VAL A 61 22.55 19.77 1.27
C VAL A 61 21.51 19.78 2.39
N TRP A 62 21.26 20.95 2.97
CA TRP A 62 20.26 21.17 3.99
C TRP A 62 19.16 22.06 3.43
N VAL A 63 17.97 21.49 3.24
CA VAL A 63 16.84 22.17 2.60
C VAL A 63 15.96 22.83 3.66
N GLY A 64 15.73 24.13 3.53
CA GLY A 64 14.83 24.88 4.41
C GLY A 64 13.38 24.46 4.18
N THR A 65 12.68 24.18 5.26
CA THR A 65 11.31 23.66 5.27
C THR A 65 10.24 24.75 5.35
N GLY A 66 10.62 25.94 5.78
CA GLY A 66 9.70 27.03 6.14
C GLY A 66 8.98 26.79 7.48
N LEU A 67 9.47 25.86 8.29
CA LEU A 67 8.94 25.51 9.62
C LEU A 67 9.97 25.85 10.70
N ASP A 68 9.52 25.96 11.93
CA ASP A 68 10.26 26.02 13.18
C ASP A 68 9.44 25.18 14.18
N GLU A 69 9.60 23.86 14.12
CA GLU A 69 8.76 22.93 14.92
C GLU A 69 9.42 22.61 16.27
N ASP A 70 10.74 22.79 16.40
CA ASP A 70 11.44 22.65 17.67
C ASP A 70 11.44 23.94 18.50
N GLY A 71 11.00 25.07 17.91
CA GLY A 71 10.79 26.33 18.58
C GLY A 71 12.06 27.06 18.95
N ASP A 72 13.17 26.83 18.24
CA ASP A 72 14.48 27.47 18.49
C ASP A 72 14.62 28.87 17.86
N GLY A 73 13.61 29.31 17.09
CA GLY A 73 13.57 30.59 16.38
C GLY A 73 14.29 30.58 15.03
N HIS A 74 14.71 29.43 14.56
CA HIS A 74 15.33 29.24 13.25
C HIS A 74 14.45 28.36 12.34
N GLU A 75 14.65 28.48 11.03
CA GLU A 75 13.99 27.62 10.06
C GLU A 75 14.57 26.21 10.13
N ASP A 76 13.74 25.20 10.36
CA ASP A 76 14.14 23.79 10.29
C ASP A 76 14.69 23.44 8.92
N ARG A 77 15.82 22.73 8.89
CA ARG A 77 16.46 22.26 7.66
C ARG A 77 16.59 20.76 7.66
N VAL A 78 16.18 20.13 6.56
CA VAL A 78 16.32 18.69 6.39
C VAL A 78 17.51 18.34 5.51
N ALA A 79 18.28 17.35 5.94
CA ALA A 79 19.45 16.88 5.22
C ALA A 79 19.01 16.01 4.03
N ALA A 80 19.55 16.31 2.86
CA ALA A 80 19.35 15.53 1.64
C ALA A 80 20.70 15.12 1.07
N ASP A 81 20.95 13.82 1.03
CA ASP A 81 22.14 13.21 0.43
C ASP A 81 21.87 12.85 -1.01
N ILE A 82 22.76 13.25 -1.89
CA ILE A 82 22.59 13.17 -3.34
C ILE A 82 23.71 12.34 -3.94
N VAL A 83 23.34 11.32 -4.72
CA VAL A 83 24.26 10.57 -5.59
C VAL A 83 23.78 10.75 -7.03
N ARG A 84 24.63 11.36 -7.89
CA ARG A 84 24.25 11.67 -9.28
C ARG A 84 25.41 11.47 -10.25
N PRO A 85 25.13 11.15 -11.53
CA PRO A 85 26.19 10.99 -12.51
C PRO A 85 26.89 12.31 -12.77
N SER A 86 28.23 12.29 -12.89
CA SER A 86 29.05 13.49 -13.13
C SER A 86 29.07 13.91 -14.60
N GLU A 87 28.93 12.97 -15.52
CA GLU A 87 29.10 13.21 -16.95
C GLU A 87 27.97 14.06 -17.57
N PRO A 88 26.67 13.88 -17.23
CA PRO A 88 25.62 14.77 -17.71
C PRO A 88 25.84 16.22 -17.29
N ALA A 89 26.28 16.44 -16.06
CA ALA A 89 26.55 17.79 -15.55
C ALA A 89 27.66 18.50 -16.35
N ARG A 90 28.76 17.78 -16.69
CA ARG A 90 29.82 18.30 -17.52
C ARG A 90 29.36 18.64 -18.95
N GLN A 91 28.29 18.01 -19.41
CA GLN A 91 27.70 18.22 -20.73
C GLN A 91 26.51 19.21 -20.70
N GLY A 92 26.25 19.86 -19.56
CA GLY A 92 25.09 20.75 -19.38
C GLY A 92 23.74 20.06 -19.44
N ARG A 93 23.70 18.72 -19.32
CA ARG A 93 22.46 17.93 -19.31
C ARG A 93 21.92 17.78 -17.90
N ARG A 94 20.58 17.78 -17.79
CA ARG A 94 19.88 17.63 -16.51
C ARG A 94 19.28 16.23 -16.40
N VAL A 95 19.26 15.69 -15.17
CA VAL A 95 18.76 14.35 -14.87
C VAL A 95 17.50 14.40 -14.01
N PRO A 96 16.61 13.39 -14.10
CA PRO A 96 15.50 13.25 -13.16
C PRO A 96 16.01 12.72 -11.81
N VAL A 97 15.13 12.76 -10.80
CA VAL A 97 15.41 12.36 -9.44
C VAL A 97 14.52 11.21 -9.00
N ILE A 98 15.11 10.21 -8.36
CA ILE A 98 14.44 9.23 -7.52
C ILE A 98 14.75 9.63 -6.09
N MET A 99 13.73 9.80 -5.26
CA MET A 99 13.84 10.27 -3.88
C MET A 99 13.22 9.28 -2.91
N ASP A 100 13.93 9.00 -1.84
CA ASP A 100 13.41 8.31 -0.67
C ASP A 100 13.56 9.25 0.54
N ALA A 101 12.46 9.46 1.27
CA ALA A 101 12.45 10.30 2.46
C ALA A 101 12.10 9.42 3.67
N SER A 102 13.09 9.17 4.51
CA SER A 102 13.06 8.12 5.51
C SER A 102 13.39 8.65 6.91
N PRO A 103 12.70 8.16 7.96
CA PRO A 103 13.11 8.38 9.33
C PRO A 103 14.19 7.39 9.78
N TYR A 104 14.55 6.37 8.99
CA TYR A 104 15.29 5.19 9.43
C TYR A 104 16.81 5.24 9.16
N TYR A 105 17.32 6.27 8.49
CA TYR A 105 18.68 6.28 7.97
C TYR A 105 19.81 6.26 9.00
N SER A 106 19.51 6.50 10.27
CA SER A 106 20.48 6.43 11.38
C SER A 106 20.29 5.27 12.34
N CYS A 107 19.16 4.54 12.27
CA CYS A 107 18.81 3.58 13.32
C CYS A 107 18.55 2.15 12.83
N CYS A 108 17.84 2.01 11.73
CA CYS A 108 17.04 0.80 11.59
C CYS A 108 17.35 0.07 10.28
N GLY A 109 17.01 -1.22 10.22
CA GLY A 109 17.09 -2.03 9.02
C GLY A 109 15.72 -2.26 8.40
N ARG A 110 15.66 -2.78 7.19
CA ARG A 110 14.42 -3.16 6.53
C ARG A 110 14.08 -4.66 6.70
N GLY A 111 14.59 -5.27 7.76
CA GLY A 111 14.36 -6.67 8.13
C GLY A 111 15.55 -7.57 7.83
N ASN A 112 15.98 -7.73 6.58
CA ASN A 112 17.06 -8.61 6.17
C ASN A 112 18.36 -7.88 5.77
N GLU A 113 18.30 -6.58 5.53
CA GLU A 113 19.43 -5.72 5.17
C GLU A 113 19.37 -4.37 5.91
N SER A 114 20.52 -3.71 6.06
CA SER A 114 20.60 -2.40 6.70
C SER A 114 19.95 -1.31 5.85
N GLN A 115 19.31 -0.35 6.51
CA GLN A 115 18.77 0.88 5.91
C GLN A 115 19.60 2.12 6.30
N VAL A 116 20.72 1.92 6.99
CA VAL A 116 21.58 3.00 7.47
C VAL A 116 22.47 3.54 6.35
N LYS A 117 22.52 4.86 6.20
CA LYS A 117 23.49 5.54 5.33
C LYS A 117 24.89 5.53 5.98
N THR A 118 25.93 5.46 5.16
CA THR A 118 27.32 5.56 5.63
C THR A 118 28.01 6.78 5.03
N TYR A 119 28.96 7.35 5.79
CA TYR A 119 29.63 8.61 5.46
C TYR A 119 31.15 8.47 5.54
N ASP A 120 31.87 9.29 4.75
CA ASP A 120 33.31 9.45 4.89
C ASP A 120 33.67 10.39 6.07
N THR A 121 34.95 10.56 6.30
CA THR A 121 35.48 11.45 7.37
C THR A 121 35.16 12.93 7.16
N HIS A 122 34.68 13.33 5.98
CA HIS A 122 34.26 14.68 5.65
C HIS A 122 32.74 14.86 5.70
N GLY A 123 31.99 13.79 6.04
CA GLY A 123 30.55 13.81 6.12
C GLY A 123 29.83 13.67 4.77
N HIS A 124 30.53 13.28 3.70
CA HIS A 124 29.89 12.97 2.44
C HIS A 124 29.35 11.54 2.47
N VAL A 125 28.16 11.33 1.90
CA VAL A 125 27.56 10.00 1.81
C VAL A 125 28.43 9.08 0.95
N VAL A 126 28.81 7.94 1.49
CA VAL A 126 29.60 6.89 0.81
C VAL A 126 28.69 5.80 0.32
N GLY A 127 27.79 5.29 1.16
CA GLY A 127 26.84 4.25 0.85
C GLY A 127 25.42 4.64 1.19
N MET A 128 24.51 4.36 0.26
CA MET A 128 23.07 4.46 0.45
C MET A 128 22.48 3.09 0.82
N PRO A 129 21.39 3.04 1.59
CA PRO A 129 20.65 1.79 1.76
C PRO A 129 19.95 1.42 0.45
N LEU A 130 19.74 0.11 0.22
CA LEU A 130 19.13 -0.40 -1.00
C LEU A 130 20.00 -0.19 -2.25
N TYR A 131 19.53 -0.71 -3.37
CA TYR A 131 20.24 -0.75 -4.64
C TYR A 131 19.93 0.44 -5.57
N TYR A 132 19.14 1.40 -5.12
CA TYR A 132 18.57 2.41 -6.03
C TYR A 132 19.64 3.28 -6.68
N ASP A 133 20.58 3.80 -5.93
CA ASP A 133 21.66 4.59 -6.48
C ASP A 133 22.64 3.76 -7.32
N ASN A 134 22.99 2.55 -6.85
CA ASN A 134 23.84 1.59 -7.58
C ASN A 134 23.26 1.24 -8.96
N PHE A 135 21.93 1.16 -9.07
CA PHE A 135 21.23 0.76 -10.30
C PHE A 135 20.87 1.95 -11.17
N PHE A 136 20.27 3.00 -10.60
CA PHE A 136 19.69 4.09 -11.36
C PHE A 136 20.69 5.20 -11.71
N VAL A 137 21.69 5.48 -10.87
CA VAL A 137 22.69 6.53 -11.17
C VAL A 137 23.47 6.24 -12.45
N PRO A 138 23.97 5.00 -12.69
CA PRO A 138 24.58 4.67 -13.97
C PRO A 138 23.65 4.83 -15.18
N ARG A 139 22.34 4.84 -14.96
CA ARG A 139 21.31 4.98 -16.00
C ARG A 139 20.83 6.41 -16.23
N GLY A 140 21.46 7.38 -15.54
CA GLY A 140 21.20 8.80 -15.77
C GLY A 140 20.15 9.42 -14.84
N TYR A 141 19.94 8.84 -13.67
CA TYR A 141 19.13 9.40 -12.58
C TYR A 141 20.03 9.98 -11.48
N ALA A 142 19.50 10.90 -10.71
CA ALA A 142 20.02 11.18 -9.38
C ALA A 142 19.20 10.41 -8.35
N PHE A 143 19.84 9.87 -7.34
CA PHE A 143 19.18 9.35 -6.14
C PHE A 143 19.34 10.35 -5.01
N VAL A 144 18.27 10.62 -4.27
CA VAL A 144 18.24 11.56 -3.14
C VAL A 144 17.63 10.88 -1.92
N GLY A 145 18.45 10.63 -0.90
CA GLY A 145 18.02 10.11 0.39
C GLY A 145 17.85 11.26 1.39
N VAL A 146 16.60 11.51 1.83
CA VAL A 146 16.25 12.63 2.73
C VAL A 146 16.08 12.10 4.15
N ASP A 147 16.84 12.65 5.11
CA ASP A 147 16.58 12.46 6.53
C ASP A 147 15.31 13.29 6.87
N LEU A 148 14.25 12.66 7.38
CA LEU A 148 13.06 13.41 7.79
C LEU A 148 13.36 14.38 8.93
N ALA A 149 12.49 15.37 9.11
CA ALA A 149 12.59 16.32 10.22
C ALA A 149 12.72 15.59 11.56
N GLY A 150 13.63 16.05 12.42
CA GLY A 150 13.90 15.46 13.72
C GLY A 150 14.70 14.16 13.71
N THR A 151 15.11 13.65 12.53
CA THR A 151 15.87 12.39 12.43
C THR A 151 17.28 12.59 11.91
N ALA A 152 18.19 11.70 12.26
CA ALA A 152 19.58 11.68 11.78
C ALA A 152 20.27 13.06 11.84
N ARG A 153 20.45 13.74 10.69
CA ARG A 153 21.15 15.03 10.57
C ARG A 153 20.22 16.21 10.32
N SER A 154 18.91 16.01 10.34
CA SER A 154 17.90 17.05 10.12
C SER A 154 17.56 17.81 11.40
N ASP A 155 17.10 19.06 11.24
CA ASP A 155 16.49 19.87 12.29
C ASP A 155 15.01 19.55 12.43
N GLY A 156 14.35 20.20 13.40
CA GLY A 156 12.93 20.07 13.67
C GLY A 156 12.57 18.81 14.45
N CYS A 157 11.29 18.43 14.41
CA CYS A 157 10.73 17.35 15.21
C CYS A 157 10.02 16.31 14.36
N VAL A 158 10.08 15.05 14.82
CA VAL A 158 9.29 13.95 14.23
C VAL A 158 7.82 14.13 14.58
N ASP A 159 6.98 14.24 13.58
CA ASP A 159 5.54 14.53 13.75
C ASP A 159 4.63 13.37 13.26
N VAL A 160 5.19 12.19 13.13
CA VAL A 160 4.51 10.92 12.78
C VAL A 160 3.47 11.11 11.68
N GLY A 161 3.95 11.38 10.47
CA GLY A 161 3.12 11.60 9.28
C GLY A 161 2.31 12.91 9.30
N GLY A 162 2.59 13.80 10.22
CA GLY A 162 1.97 15.10 10.30
C GLY A 162 2.63 16.15 9.42
N ARG A 163 2.44 17.41 9.82
CA ARG A 163 2.86 18.56 9.01
C ARG A 163 4.37 18.63 8.81
N SER A 164 5.16 18.38 9.86
CA SER A 164 6.62 18.44 9.81
C SER A 164 7.16 17.40 8.84
N ASP A 165 6.77 16.14 8.98
CA ASP A 165 7.23 15.04 8.11
C ASP A 165 6.89 15.29 6.64
N ILE A 166 5.65 15.70 6.35
CA ILE A 166 5.20 15.86 4.97
C ILE A 166 5.78 17.11 4.32
N LEU A 167 5.82 18.25 5.02
CA LEU A 167 6.33 19.49 4.44
C LEU A 167 7.84 19.50 4.32
N SER A 168 8.57 18.81 5.19
CA SER A 168 10.02 18.65 5.06
C SER A 168 10.39 17.87 3.79
N ALA A 169 9.79 16.73 3.54
CA ALA A 169 10.00 15.96 2.32
C ALA A 169 9.53 16.74 1.06
N LYS A 170 8.38 17.44 1.16
CA LYS A 170 7.87 18.31 0.09
C LYS A 170 8.84 19.45 -0.22
N ALA A 171 9.50 20.06 0.77
CA ALA A 171 10.45 21.14 0.57
C ALA A 171 11.63 20.71 -0.32
N VAL A 172 12.06 19.44 -0.23
CA VAL A 172 13.10 18.91 -1.12
C VAL A 172 12.59 18.86 -2.57
N VAL A 173 11.36 18.42 -2.82
CA VAL A 173 10.75 18.49 -4.17
C VAL A 173 10.64 19.93 -4.66
N ASP A 174 10.32 20.87 -3.77
CA ASP A 174 10.27 22.29 -4.09
C ASP A 174 11.66 22.85 -4.41
N TRP A 175 12.71 22.50 -3.65
CA TRP A 175 14.08 22.90 -3.93
C TRP A 175 14.57 22.35 -5.27
N LEU A 176 14.32 21.08 -5.59
CA LEU A 176 14.64 20.46 -6.87
C LEU A 176 13.98 21.19 -8.05
N ASN A 177 12.95 21.98 -7.80
CA ASN A 177 12.22 22.80 -8.76
C ASN A 177 12.41 24.32 -8.57
N GLY A 178 13.38 24.74 -7.76
CA GLY A 178 13.75 26.14 -7.55
C GLY A 178 12.76 26.97 -6.73
N ARG A 179 11.89 26.32 -5.93
CA ARG A 179 10.87 26.98 -5.11
C ARG A 179 11.18 27.01 -3.61
N ALA A 180 12.21 26.29 -3.17
CA ALA A 180 12.73 26.34 -1.81
C ALA A 180 14.24 26.64 -1.83
N ARG A 181 14.80 26.98 -0.68
CA ARG A 181 16.24 27.22 -0.50
C ARG A 181 16.90 25.97 0.06
N ALA A 182 18.15 25.72 -0.34
CA ALA A 182 19.01 24.78 0.35
C ALA A 182 20.37 25.40 0.61
N TYR A 183 21.05 24.85 1.58
CA TYR A 183 22.32 25.35 2.10
C TYR A 183 23.38 24.25 2.03
N THR A 184 24.65 24.67 1.95
CA THR A 184 25.78 23.73 1.89
C THR A 184 26.12 23.09 3.23
N THR A 185 25.60 23.62 4.33
CA THR A 185 25.77 23.08 5.70
C THR A 185 24.52 23.35 6.53
N ARG A 186 24.35 22.61 7.62
CA ARG A 186 23.19 22.67 8.51
C ARG A 186 22.92 24.11 9.02
N THR A 187 23.94 24.80 9.50
CA THR A 187 23.81 26.14 10.11
C THR A 187 24.35 27.28 9.24
N GLY A 188 24.96 26.99 8.08
CA GLY A 188 25.57 27.98 7.20
C GLY A 188 24.54 28.80 6.42
N THR A 189 25.03 29.90 5.82
CA THR A 189 24.21 30.84 5.02
C THR A 189 24.41 30.70 3.51
N ARG A 190 25.40 29.91 3.08
CA ARG A 190 25.72 29.72 1.66
C ARG A 190 24.65 28.81 1.01
N THR A 191 23.88 29.40 0.10
CA THR A 191 22.83 28.69 -0.63
C THR A 191 23.35 27.89 -1.82
N VAL A 192 22.65 26.83 -2.17
CA VAL A 192 22.90 25.97 -3.34
C VAL A 192 21.61 25.73 -4.12
N LYS A 193 21.73 25.72 -5.46
CA LYS A 193 20.59 25.46 -6.37
C LYS A 193 20.76 24.11 -7.07
N ALA A 194 19.68 23.37 -7.24
CA ALA A 194 19.66 22.09 -7.94
C ALA A 194 19.63 22.28 -9.48
N THR A 195 20.65 22.95 -10.04
CA THR A 195 20.71 23.26 -11.48
C THR A 195 20.90 22.03 -12.38
N TRP A 196 21.31 20.92 -11.78
CA TRP A 196 21.60 19.64 -12.42
C TRP A 196 20.37 18.78 -12.69
N THR A 197 19.23 19.09 -12.06
CA THR A 197 17.99 18.33 -12.25
C THR A 197 17.08 18.93 -13.32
N ASN A 198 16.29 18.06 -13.99
CA ASN A 198 15.24 18.46 -14.91
C ASN A 198 13.91 18.78 -14.20
N GLY A 199 13.87 18.70 -12.86
CA GLY A 199 12.70 18.99 -12.03
C GLY A 199 11.65 17.86 -11.98
N ARG A 200 11.89 16.71 -12.60
CA ARG A 200 11.00 15.53 -12.51
C ARG A 200 11.47 14.65 -11.37
N THR A 201 10.62 14.43 -10.38
CA THR A 201 10.91 13.61 -9.20
C THR A 201 9.95 12.44 -9.12
N GLY A 202 10.47 11.25 -8.85
CA GLY A 202 9.72 10.09 -8.39
C GLY A 202 10.06 9.83 -6.93
N MET A 203 9.09 9.49 -6.09
CA MET A 203 9.35 9.04 -4.72
C MET A 203 9.07 7.55 -4.58
N ILE A 204 9.87 6.88 -3.76
CA ILE A 204 9.73 5.47 -3.43
C ILE A 204 10.05 5.27 -1.95
N GLY A 205 9.45 4.28 -1.33
CA GLY A 205 9.79 3.87 0.02
C GLY A 205 8.83 2.81 0.56
N LYS A 206 9.27 2.10 1.60
CA LYS A 206 8.49 1.09 2.29
C LYS A 206 8.05 1.61 3.65
N SER A 207 6.86 1.18 4.12
CA SER A 207 6.37 1.52 5.46
C SER A 207 6.20 3.03 5.65
N TRP A 208 6.85 3.64 6.62
CA TRP A 208 6.79 5.08 6.85
C TRP A 208 7.34 5.88 5.65
N ASP A 209 8.40 5.44 5.01
CA ASP A 209 8.96 6.09 3.80
C ASP A 209 7.94 6.13 2.65
N GLY A 210 7.25 5.01 2.40
CA GLY A 210 6.14 4.93 1.46
C GLY A 210 4.94 5.77 1.88
N THR A 211 4.72 5.91 3.19
CA THR A 211 3.69 6.77 3.79
C THR A 211 3.99 8.25 3.51
N ILE A 212 5.26 8.65 3.62
CA ILE A 212 5.69 10.00 3.25
C ILE A 212 5.46 10.26 1.76
N ALA A 213 5.75 9.28 0.89
CA ALA A 213 5.46 9.41 -0.54
C ALA A 213 3.96 9.63 -0.80
N ASN A 214 3.05 8.91 -0.10
CA ASN A 214 1.61 9.15 -0.15
C ASN A 214 1.24 10.57 0.33
N GLY A 215 1.76 10.99 1.48
CA GLY A 215 1.49 12.30 2.07
C GLY A 215 1.95 13.44 1.18
N VAL A 216 3.17 13.37 0.62
CA VAL A 216 3.70 14.38 -0.31
C VAL A 216 2.87 14.41 -1.61
N ALA A 217 2.47 13.25 -2.15
CA ALA A 217 1.59 13.20 -3.32
C ALA A 217 0.24 13.87 -3.04
N ALA A 218 -0.33 13.66 -1.84
CA ALA A 218 -1.58 14.28 -1.39
C ALA A 218 -1.49 15.82 -1.23
N THR A 219 -0.29 16.42 -1.20
CA THR A 219 -0.13 17.87 -1.25
C THR A 219 -0.37 18.46 -2.65
N GLY A 220 -0.32 17.64 -3.71
CA GLY A 220 -0.40 18.08 -5.10
C GLY A 220 0.83 18.84 -5.59
N VAL A 221 2.00 18.67 -4.94
CA VAL A 221 3.23 19.39 -5.25
C VAL A 221 3.64 19.21 -6.72
N ARG A 222 3.96 20.31 -7.38
CA ARG A 222 4.46 20.29 -8.77
C ARG A 222 5.88 19.78 -8.83
N GLY A 223 6.19 18.97 -9.85
CA GLY A 223 7.51 18.33 -10.01
C GLY A 223 7.51 16.86 -9.58
N LEU A 224 6.64 16.45 -8.64
CA LEU A 224 6.42 15.05 -8.32
C LEU A 224 5.61 14.40 -9.44
N ARG A 225 6.21 13.44 -10.14
CA ARG A 225 5.65 12.77 -11.33
C ARG A 225 5.05 11.42 -11.01
N THR A 226 5.64 10.70 -10.07
CA THR A 226 5.23 9.36 -9.66
C THR A 226 5.59 9.09 -8.21
N VAL A 227 4.83 8.21 -7.57
CA VAL A 227 5.15 7.64 -6.26
C VAL A 227 5.01 6.12 -6.28
N VAL A 228 5.87 5.45 -5.54
CA VAL A 228 5.90 3.99 -5.39
C VAL A 228 5.81 3.64 -3.90
N PRO A 229 4.61 3.76 -3.28
CA PRO A 229 4.40 3.43 -1.88
C PRO A 229 4.32 1.91 -1.70
N ILE A 230 5.23 1.35 -0.89
CA ILE A 230 5.30 -0.08 -0.56
C ILE A 230 4.82 -0.25 0.88
N SER A 231 3.79 -1.08 1.12
CA SER A 231 3.24 -1.36 2.46
C SER A 231 3.05 -0.08 3.28
N ALA A 232 2.39 0.92 2.68
CA ALA A 232 2.35 2.30 3.17
C ALA A 232 1.02 2.66 3.83
N ILE A 233 1.10 3.50 4.86
CA ILE A 233 -0.06 4.06 5.58
C ILE A 233 -0.75 5.12 4.70
N SER A 234 -2.07 5.18 4.74
CA SER A 234 -2.88 6.21 4.09
C SER A 234 -3.65 7.09 5.07
N SER A 235 -3.83 6.60 6.29
CA SER A 235 -4.47 7.29 7.41
C SER A 235 -3.83 6.80 8.71
N TRP A 236 -3.15 7.65 9.44
CA TRP A 236 -2.48 7.27 10.68
C TRP A 236 -3.44 6.89 11.81
N TYR A 237 -4.69 7.39 11.79
CA TYR A 237 -5.72 6.88 12.68
C TYR A 237 -5.92 5.37 12.49
N ASP A 238 -6.08 4.93 11.25
CA ASP A 238 -6.29 3.51 10.93
C ASP A 238 -5.05 2.64 11.19
N TYR A 239 -3.88 3.24 11.43
CA TYR A 239 -2.68 2.54 11.89
C TYR A 239 -2.75 2.26 13.40
N TYR A 240 -3.20 3.23 14.20
CA TYR A 240 -3.27 3.12 15.67
C TYR A 240 -4.61 2.58 16.17
N PHE A 241 -5.69 2.73 15.44
CA PHE A 241 -7.03 2.36 15.85
C PHE A 241 -7.81 1.67 14.73
N ALA A 242 -8.65 0.70 15.10
CA ALA A 242 -9.67 0.15 14.23
C ALA A 242 -11.04 0.57 14.74
N GLN A 243 -11.62 1.60 14.13
CA GLN A 243 -12.94 2.11 14.48
C GLN A 243 -13.14 2.28 15.99
N GLY A 244 -12.19 2.92 16.67
CA GLY A 244 -12.16 3.15 18.10
C GLY A 244 -11.37 2.12 18.92
N ALA A 245 -11.24 0.90 18.47
CA ALA A 245 -10.45 -0.12 19.17
C ALA A 245 -8.94 0.13 19.00
N PRO A 246 -8.15 0.23 20.09
CA PRO A 246 -6.70 0.42 19.99
C PRO A 246 -6.01 -0.82 19.40
N LEU A 247 -5.07 -0.59 18.47
CA LEU A 247 -4.33 -1.65 17.76
C LEU A 247 -2.91 -1.85 18.30
N TYR A 248 -2.32 -0.83 18.93
CA TYR A 248 -0.96 -0.86 19.47
C TYR A 248 -0.93 -0.36 20.90
N ASP A 249 0.00 -0.90 21.70
CA ASP A 249 0.19 -0.53 23.10
C ASP A 249 0.67 0.92 23.25
N GLY A 250 1.53 1.39 22.31
CA GLY A 250 2.06 2.76 22.29
C GLY A 250 1.30 3.69 21.39
N GLY A 251 1.53 5.00 21.58
CA GLY A 251 0.98 6.06 20.75
C GLY A 251 1.99 6.59 19.72
N PRO A 252 1.61 7.60 18.92
CA PRO A 252 2.51 8.20 17.93
C PRO A 252 3.77 8.82 18.57
N GLY A 253 3.70 9.30 19.83
CA GLY A 253 4.87 9.79 20.54
C GLY A 253 5.94 8.72 20.80
N GLU A 254 5.53 7.49 21.10
CA GLU A 254 6.47 6.37 21.25
C GLU A 254 7.17 6.05 19.92
N LEU A 255 6.42 6.02 18.81
CA LEU A 255 6.99 5.81 17.49
C LEU A 255 7.95 6.94 17.08
N ALA A 256 7.64 8.20 17.41
CA ALA A 256 8.54 9.32 17.20
C ALA A 256 9.86 9.11 17.95
N GLY A 257 9.80 8.80 19.24
CA GLY A 257 10.98 8.58 20.08
C GLY A 257 11.92 7.47 19.58
N TYR A 258 11.42 6.57 18.75
CA TYR A 258 12.18 5.49 18.12
C TYR A 258 13.20 5.97 17.09
N VAL A 259 12.88 7.03 16.35
CA VAL A 259 13.66 7.53 15.21
C VAL A 259 14.21 8.94 15.42
N GLU A 260 13.77 9.63 16.48
CA GLU A 260 14.29 10.95 16.82
C GLU A 260 15.78 10.93 17.11
N SER A 261 16.51 11.90 16.57
CA SER A 261 17.89 12.16 16.95
C SER A 261 18.00 12.70 18.38
N ASP A 262 19.15 12.54 19.04
CA ASP A 262 19.39 13.07 20.40
C ASP A 262 19.07 14.57 20.48
N THR A 263 19.38 15.34 19.40
CA THR A 263 19.08 16.77 19.33
C THR A 263 17.57 17.01 19.34
N ALA A 264 16.81 16.25 18.54
CA ALA A 264 15.35 16.39 18.48
C ALA A 264 14.71 16.01 19.83
N GLN A 265 15.15 14.92 20.45
CA GLN A 265 14.64 14.51 21.77
C GLN A 265 14.78 15.62 22.82
N ALA A 266 15.87 16.42 22.76
CA ALA A 266 16.11 17.51 23.68
C ALA A 266 15.17 18.72 23.51
N HIS A 267 14.59 18.92 22.31
CA HIS A 267 13.85 20.14 21.97
C HIS A 267 12.37 19.88 21.62
N CYS A 268 11.99 18.64 21.29
CA CYS A 268 10.66 18.30 20.73
C CYS A 268 9.57 18.00 21.76
N ALA A 269 9.74 18.31 23.05
CA ALA A 269 8.76 18.01 24.09
C ALA A 269 7.34 18.53 23.80
N ALA A 270 7.23 19.71 23.14
CA ALA A 270 5.94 20.29 22.76
C ALA A 270 5.23 19.45 21.67
N VAL A 271 6.00 18.92 20.70
CA VAL A 271 5.49 18.04 19.66
C VAL A 271 5.06 16.70 20.26
N GLN A 272 5.89 16.11 21.12
CA GLN A 272 5.56 14.88 21.85
C GLN A 272 4.25 15.01 22.66
N LYS A 273 4.11 16.13 23.38
CA LYS A 273 2.86 16.43 24.10
C LYS A 273 1.66 16.55 23.15
N ARG A 274 1.80 17.21 22.01
CA ARG A 274 0.73 17.34 21.00
C ARG A 274 0.33 15.97 20.42
N LEU A 275 1.29 15.08 20.19
CA LEU A 275 1.03 13.72 19.74
C LEU A 275 0.28 12.91 20.80
N ALA A 276 0.69 12.99 22.06
CA ALA A 276 0.04 12.30 23.17
C ALA A 276 -1.38 12.80 23.42
N ASP A 277 -1.57 14.13 23.55
CA ASP A 277 -2.88 14.74 23.80
C ASP A 277 -3.87 14.50 22.65
N GLY A 278 -3.35 14.46 21.41
CA GLY A 278 -4.14 14.27 20.20
C GLY A 278 -4.50 12.83 19.87
N SER A 279 -3.91 11.85 20.56
CA SER A 279 -4.13 10.42 20.33
C SER A 279 -4.67 9.71 21.58
N PRO A 280 -5.86 10.07 22.08
CA PRO A 280 -6.38 9.48 23.31
C PRO A 280 -6.62 7.97 23.15
N ARG A 281 -6.31 7.21 24.20
CA ARG A 281 -6.52 5.74 24.24
C ARG A 281 -7.99 5.34 24.11
N SER A 282 -8.94 6.29 24.27
CA SER A 282 -10.35 6.08 23.97
C SER A 282 -10.62 5.74 22.50
N GLY A 283 -9.66 5.97 21.61
CA GLY A 283 -9.84 5.75 20.17
C GLY A 283 -10.67 6.84 19.47
N ASP A 284 -10.93 7.96 20.11
CA ASP A 284 -11.67 9.06 19.52
C ASP A 284 -10.90 9.68 18.33
N TRP A 285 -11.62 9.98 17.26
CA TRP A 285 -11.08 10.76 16.15
C TRP A 285 -10.92 12.22 16.54
N THR A 286 -9.68 12.71 16.52
CA THR A 286 -9.32 14.08 16.89
C THR A 286 -8.84 14.90 15.68
N PRO A 287 -8.62 16.22 15.82
CA PRO A 287 -7.95 17.03 14.81
C PRO A 287 -6.56 16.55 14.43
N LEU A 288 -5.83 15.89 15.35
CA LEU A 288 -4.54 15.26 15.07
C LEU A 288 -4.64 14.30 13.88
N TRP A 289 -5.63 13.43 13.89
CA TRP A 289 -5.86 12.41 12.86
C TRP A 289 -6.36 13.02 11.55
N THR A 290 -7.11 14.11 11.62
CA THR A 290 -7.55 14.83 10.41
C THR A 290 -6.35 15.33 9.59
N GLY A 291 -5.29 15.82 10.25
CA GLY A 291 -4.06 16.25 9.59
C GLY A 291 -3.25 15.11 8.95
N ARG A 292 -3.48 13.89 9.42
CA ARG A 292 -2.72 12.67 9.05
C ARG A 292 -3.53 11.67 8.21
N ASN A 293 -4.65 12.10 7.67
CA ASN A 293 -5.48 11.32 6.75
C ASN A 293 -5.29 11.82 5.32
N TYR A 294 -4.45 11.14 4.55
CA TYR A 294 -4.15 11.54 3.16
C TYR A 294 -5.28 11.16 2.20
N VAL A 295 -6.13 10.20 2.57
CA VAL A 295 -7.26 9.73 1.74
C VAL A 295 -8.19 10.88 1.38
N LYS A 296 -8.45 11.82 2.31
CA LYS A 296 -9.30 13.00 2.07
C LYS A 296 -8.73 13.95 1.01
N ASP A 297 -7.41 13.89 0.81
CA ASP A 297 -6.68 14.77 -0.11
C ASP A 297 -6.31 14.09 -1.44
N ALA A 298 -6.84 12.90 -1.71
CA ALA A 298 -6.59 12.14 -2.95
C ALA A 298 -6.92 12.92 -4.23
N ALA A 299 -7.90 13.84 -4.17
CA ALA A 299 -8.23 14.74 -5.28
C ALA A 299 -7.08 15.67 -5.70
N LYS A 300 -6.10 15.91 -4.83
CA LYS A 300 -4.93 16.75 -5.10
C LYS A 300 -3.79 15.99 -5.80
N VAL A 301 -3.83 14.65 -5.78
CA VAL A 301 -2.76 13.81 -6.32
C VAL A 301 -2.65 13.99 -7.83
N ARG A 302 -1.47 14.39 -8.29
CA ARG A 302 -1.11 14.60 -9.71
C ARG A 302 -0.12 13.57 -10.23
N ALA A 303 0.59 12.94 -9.33
CA ALA A 303 1.56 11.88 -9.62
C ALA A 303 0.84 10.58 -9.96
N SER A 304 1.43 9.77 -10.84
CA SER A 304 1.02 8.37 -10.97
C SER A 304 1.44 7.58 -9.72
N VAL A 305 0.74 6.47 -9.43
CA VAL A 305 0.96 5.68 -8.22
C VAL A 305 1.20 4.22 -8.59
N PHE A 306 2.36 3.68 -8.25
CA PHE A 306 2.60 2.24 -8.29
C PHE A 306 2.58 1.67 -6.87
N LEU A 307 1.42 1.22 -6.45
CA LEU A 307 1.17 0.72 -5.10
C LEU A 307 1.60 -0.76 -4.99
N VAL A 308 2.32 -1.10 -3.91
CA VAL A 308 2.72 -2.48 -3.61
C VAL A 308 2.36 -2.80 -2.16
N HIS A 309 1.74 -3.97 -1.91
CA HIS A 309 1.34 -4.36 -0.55
C HIS A 309 1.28 -5.87 -0.35
N GLY A 310 1.65 -6.34 0.83
CA GLY A 310 1.42 -7.71 1.28
C GLY A 310 -0.01 -7.88 1.80
N MET A 311 -0.77 -8.84 1.29
CA MET A 311 -2.16 -9.08 1.72
C MET A 311 -2.28 -9.64 3.15
N GLN A 312 -1.17 -10.08 3.73
CA GLN A 312 -1.08 -10.56 5.12
C GLN A 312 -0.22 -9.63 5.98
N ASP A 313 -0.08 -8.37 5.57
CA ASP A 313 0.60 -7.34 6.36
C ASP A 313 -0.24 -7.01 7.60
N LEU A 314 0.23 -7.46 8.77
CA LEU A 314 -0.38 -7.22 10.07
C LEU A 314 0.18 -5.97 10.76
N ASN A 315 1.27 -5.40 10.23
CA ASN A 315 1.82 -4.13 10.68
C ASN A 315 1.07 -2.97 10.00
N VAL A 316 1.30 -2.74 8.71
CA VAL A 316 0.52 -1.77 7.94
C VAL A 316 -0.64 -2.50 7.26
N ARG A 317 -1.75 -2.62 7.98
CA ARG A 317 -2.88 -3.46 7.57
C ARG A 317 -3.46 -3.06 6.21
N THR A 318 -3.98 -4.03 5.50
CA THR A 318 -4.42 -3.86 4.10
C THR A 318 -5.61 -2.93 3.90
N LYS A 319 -6.27 -2.46 4.98
CA LYS A 319 -7.20 -1.33 4.94
C LYS A 319 -6.54 -0.09 4.31
N HIS A 320 -5.25 0.14 4.60
CA HIS A 320 -4.52 1.31 4.09
C HIS A 320 -4.42 1.33 2.57
N PHE A 321 -4.01 0.23 1.94
CA PHE A 321 -3.96 0.22 0.49
C PHE A 321 -5.35 0.25 -0.14
N GLY A 322 -6.34 -0.43 0.47
CA GLY A 322 -7.70 -0.50 -0.06
C GLY A 322 -8.35 0.87 -0.15
N GLN A 323 -8.39 1.62 0.95
CA GLN A 323 -8.99 2.96 0.98
C GLN A 323 -8.23 3.97 0.12
N TRP A 324 -6.90 3.90 0.07
CA TRP A 324 -6.09 4.77 -0.78
C TRP A 324 -6.34 4.47 -2.26
N TRP A 325 -6.33 3.20 -2.65
CA TRP A 325 -6.62 2.75 -4.00
C TRP A 325 -7.98 3.22 -4.51
N ASP A 326 -9.02 3.07 -3.68
CA ASP A 326 -10.38 3.48 -4.01
C ASP A 326 -10.48 5.00 -4.15
N ALA A 327 -9.85 5.76 -3.25
CA ALA A 327 -9.81 7.22 -3.32
C ALA A 327 -9.09 7.72 -4.58
N LEU A 328 -7.94 7.13 -4.93
CA LEU A 328 -7.23 7.44 -6.17
C LEU A 328 -8.08 7.12 -7.41
N ALA A 329 -8.85 6.01 -7.36
CA ALA A 329 -9.76 5.64 -8.45
C ALA A 329 -10.84 6.69 -8.71
N GLN A 330 -11.47 7.17 -7.65
CA GLN A 330 -12.54 8.17 -7.72
C GLN A 330 -12.08 9.48 -8.39
N HIS A 331 -10.79 9.77 -8.31
CA HIS A 331 -10.20 10.98 -8.91
C HIS A 331 -9.41 10.71 -10.21
N GLY A 332 -9.53 9.51 -10.79
CA GLY A 332 -8.93 9.18 -12.08
C GLY A 332 -7.39 9.17 -12.07
N VAL A 333 -6.75 9.00 -10.92
CA VAL A 333 -5.29 8.92 -10.82
C VAL A 333 -4.79 7.67 -11.52
N ARG A 334 -3.80 7.83 -12.42
CA ARG A 334 -3.14 6.69 -13.07
C ARG A 334 -2.39 5.87 -12.03
N ARG A 335 -2.65 4.55 -12.01
CA ARG A 335 -2.11 3.69 -10.96
C ARG A 335 -1.89 2.25 -11.43
N LYS A 336 -0.93 1.57 -10.78
CA LYS A 336 -0.60 0.15 -10.90
C LYS A 336 -0.56 -0.46 -9.50
N ILE A 337 -0.86 -1.76 -9.36
CA ILE A 337 -0.84 -2.42 -8.05
C ILE A 337 -0.19 -3.81 -8.13
N TRP A 338 0.64 -4.13 -7.13
CA TRP A 338 1.11 -5.47 -6.84
C TRP A 338 0.63 -5.90 -5.46
N LEU A 339 0.03 -7.08 -5.36
CA LEU A 339 -0.45 -7.67 -4.11
C LEU A 339 0.18 -9.05 -3.91
N SER A 340 1.01 -9.20 -2.88
CA SER A 340 1.66 -10.47 -2.52
C SER A 340 0.93 -11.18 -1.38
N GLN A 341 1.25 -12.45 -1.14
CA GLN A 341 0.80 -13.20 0.05
C GLN A 341 1.75 -13.02 1.26
N THR A 342 2.70 -12.11 1.19
CA THR A 342 3.62 -11.82 2.29
C THR A 342 2.97 -10.95 3.35
N GLY A 343 3.65 -10.83 4.50
CA GLY A 343 3.43 -9.76 5.46
C GLY A 343 4.06 -8.44 5.02
N HIS A 344 4.74 -7.74 5.96
CA HIS A 344 5.34 -6.42 5.76
C HIS A 344 6.70 -6.48 5.03
N VAL A 345 6.74 -7.07 3.82
CA VAL A 345 7.98 -7.40 3.08
C VAL A 345 8.13 -6.54 1.83
N ASP A 346 9.37 -6.09 1.57
CA ASP A 346 9.71 -5.34 0.35
C ASP A 346 9.67 -6.25 -0.89
N PRO A 347 9.14 -5.80 -2.04
CA PRO A 347 9.09 -6.61 -3.27
C PRO A 347 10.46 -7.01 -3.80
N PHE A 348 11.51 -6.28 -3.47
CA PHE A 348 12.88 -6.69 -3.75
C PHE A 348 13.26 -8.01 -3.06
N ASP A 349 12.56 -8.38 -1.97
CA ASP A 349 12.85 -9.59 -1.22
C ASP A 349 11.95 -10.77 -1.58
N TYR A 350 10.80 -10.58 -2.23
CA TYR A 350 9.93 -11.70 -2.59
C TYR A 350 9.72 -11.90 -4.11
N ARG A 351 10.06 -10.90 -4.95
CA ARG A 351 9.89 -10.97 -6.41
C ARG A 351 11.00 -10.18 -7.14
N ARG A 352 12.22 -10.29 -6.69
CA ARG A 352 13.35 -9.41 -6.99
C ARG A 352 13.56 -9.07 -8.47
N GLY A 353 13.77 -10.07 -9.34
CA GLY A 353 14.04 -9.83 -10.77
C GLY A 353 12.91 -9.07 -11.47
N ALA A 354 11.67 -9.51 -11.29
CA ALA A 354 10.50 -8.84 -11.86
C ALA A 354 10.29 -7.45 -11.25
N TRP A 355 10.61 -7.26 -9.96
CA TRP A 355 10.53 -5.97 -9.29
C TRP A 355 11.50 -4.95 -9.91
N VAL A 356 12.78 -5.30 -10.00
CA VAL A 356 13.79 -4.39 -10.55
C VAL A 356 13.47 -4.04 -12.00
N ASP A 357 13.06 -5.01 -12.83
CA ASP A 357 12.65 -4.78 -14.21
C ASP A 357 11.43 -3.84 -14.30
N THR A 358 10.37 -4.13 -13.55
CA THR A 358 9.13 -3.33 -13.59
C THR A 358 9.38 -1.92 -13.06
N LEU A 359 10.13 -1.77 -11.96
CA LEU A 359 10.46 -0.47 -11.38
C LEU A 359 11.34 0.36 -12.34
N HIS A 360 12.30 -0.28 -13.01
CA HIS A 360 13.13 0.35 -14.03
C HIS A 360 12.29 0.92 -15.17
N ARG A 361 11.44 0.10 -15.78
CA ARG A 361 10.54 0.53 -16.88
C ARG A 361 9.53 1.58 -16.41
N TRP A 362 9.05 1.49 -15.16
CA TRP A 362 8.15 2.47 -14.57
C TRP A 362 8.81 3.85 -14.46
N PHE A 363 10.01 3.93 -13.88
CA PHE A 363 10.72 5.20 -13.77
C PHE A 363 11.19 5.73 -15.13
N ASP A 364 11.61 4.88 -16.06
CA ASP A 364 11.96 5.28 -17.42
C ASP A 364 10.77 5.93 -18.13
N HIS A 365 9.57 5.38 -17.98
CA HIS A 365 8.35 5.96 -18.53
C HIS A 365 7.99 7.29 -17.85
N GLU A 366 7.93 7.30 -16.53
CA GLU A 366 7.42 8.45 -15.76
C GLU A 366 8.40 9.63 -15.72
N LEU A 367 9.69 9.37 -15.64
CA LEU A 367 10.71 10.38 -15.38
C LEU A 367 11.52 10.74 -16.63
N LEU A 368 11.83 9.78 -17.49
CA LEU A 368 12.52 10.00 -18.77
C LEU A 368 11.56 10.18 -19.95
N GLY A 369 10.33 9.71 -19.83
CA GLY A 369 9.31 9.80 -20.89
C GLY A 369 9.49 8.74 -21.98
N TYR A 370 10.10 7.60 -21.67
CA TYR A 370 10.28 6.52 -22.62
C TYR A 370 8.96 5.79 -22.89
N ASP A 371 8.66 5.56 -24.15
CA ASP A 371 7.56 4.68 -24.56
C ASP A 371 8.05 3.23 -24.54
N ASN A 372 8.01 2.62 -23.36
CA ASN A 372 8.40 1.22 -23.14
C ASN A 372 7.20 0.29 -22.93
N GLY A 373 5.99 0.80 -23.06
CA GLY A 373 4.75 0.02 -23.00
C GLY A 373 4.20 -0.27 -21.59
N ILE A 374 4.88 0.13 -20.52
CA ILE A 374 4.45 -0.19 -19.15
C ILE A 374 3.09 0.42 -18.79
N ASP A 375 2.74 1.53 -19.39
CA ASP A 375 1.45 2.22 -19.24
C ASP A 375 0.27 1.47 -19.90
N ARG A 376 0.57 0.51 -20.78
CA ARG A 376 -0.38 -0.35 -21.49
C ARG A 376 -0.45 -1.77 -20.95
N GLU A 377 0.43 -2.10 -20.02
CA GLU A 377 0.43 -3.40 -19.32
C GLU A 377 -0.80 -3.54 -18.39
N PRO A 378 -1.17 -4.78 -18.04
CA PRO A 378 -2.18 -5.00 -17.02
C PRO A 378 -1.91 -4.20 -15.74
N MET A 379 -2.98 -3.63 -15.17
CA MET A 379 -2.88 -2.74 -14.01
C MET A 379 -2.43 -3.46 -12.74
N ALA A 380 -2.77 -4.74 -12.59
CA ALA A 380 -2.60 -5.46 -11.34
C ALA A 380 -1.90 -6.81 -11.51
N ASP A 381 -0.93 -7.06 -10.63
CA ASP A 381 -0.33 -8.37 -10.39
C ASP A 381 -0.69 -8.84 -8.98
N VAL A 382 -1.26 -10.04 -8.88
CA VAL A 382 -1.70 -10.64 -7.61
C VAL A 382 -1.09 -12.02 -7.45
N GLU A 383 -0.41 -12.25 -6.34
CA GLU A 383 0.11 -13.58 -5.96
C GLU A 383 -1.04 -14.45 -5.46
N ARG A 384 -1.29 -15.59 -6.15
CA ARG A 384 -2.37 -16.55 -5.83
C ARG A 384 -1.89 -17.68 -4.92
N HIS A 385 -0.72 -18.18 -5.19
CA HIS A 385 0.02 -19.14 -4.38
C HIS A 385 1.47 -18.66 -4.28
N PRO A 386 2.25 -19.14 -3.33
CA PRO A 386 3.64 -18.73 -3.16
C PRO A 386 4.44 -18.79 -4.48
N GLY A 387 4.84 -17.61 -4.97
CA GLY A 387 5.57 -17.44 -6.24
C GLY A 387 4.72 -17.51 -7.52
N GLN A 388 3.40 -17.75 -7.43
CA GLN A 388 2.50 -17.83 -8.59
C GLN A 388 1.69 -16.54 -8.73
N TRP A 389 1.97 -15.79 -9.77
CA TRP A 389 1.39 -14.47 -10.02
C TRP A 389 0.39 -14.49 -11.18
N VAL A 390 -0.73 -13.80 -11.00
CA VAL A 390 -1.76 -13.61 -12.02
C VAL A 390 -1.92 -12.13 -12.28
N THR A 391 -1.85 -11.75 -13.57
CA THR A 391 -2.07 -10.38 -14.00
C THR A 391 -3.53 -10.15 -14.36
N THR A 392 -4.05 -8.97 -14.04
CA THR A 392 -5.41 -8.55 -14.42
C THR A 392 -5.41 -7.11 -14.93
N GLY A 393 -6.21 -6.84 -15.96
CA GLY A 393 -6.27 -5.53 -16.60
C GLY A 393 -6.68 -4.40 -15.67
N VAL A 394 -7.52 -4.70 -14.67
CA VAL A 394 -7.94 -3.77 -13.60
C VAL A 394 -8.03 -4.47 -12.25
N TRP A 395 -7.94 -3.71 -11.19
CA TRP A 395 -8.21 -4.18 -9.84
C TRP A 395 -9.15 -3.20 -9.10
N PRO A 396 -10.22 -3.69 -8.43
CA PRO A 396 -10.78 -5.05 -8.53
C PRO A 396 -11.16 -5.42 -9.96
N PRO A 397 -11.19 -6.73 -10.33
CA PRO A 397 -11.55 -7.16 -11.69
C PRO A 397 -12.93 -6.69 -12.14
N HIS A 398 -13.09 -6.47 -13.44
CA HIS A 398 -14.41 -6.20 -13.99
C HIS A 398 -15.43 -7.26 -13.59
N GLY A 399 -16.65 -6.82 -13.27
CA GLY A 399 -17.71 -7.73 -12.81
C GLY A 399 -17.67 -8.01 -11.31
N THR A 400 -16.70 -7.46 -10.55
CA THR A 400 -16.77 -7.47 -9.09
C THR A 400 -17.98 -6.67 -8.63
N ARG A 401 -18.84 -7.29 -7.81
CA ARG A 401 -20.08 -6.68 -7.31
C ARG A 401 -20.27 -7.00 -5.84
N THR A 402 -20.69 -6.01 -5.07
CA THR A 402 -21.08 -6.23 -3.67
C THR A 402 -22.21 -7.25 -3.59
N THR A 403 -21.96 -8.32 -2.86
CA THR A 403 -22.90 -9.41 -2.61
C THR A 403 -23.14 -9.48 -1.12
N VAL A 404 -24.40 -9.43 -0.73
CA VAL A 404 -24.80 -9.48 0.69
C VAL A 404 -25.05 -10.92 1.08
N LEU A 405 -24.19 -11.46 1.95
CA LEU A 405 -24.41 -12.73 2.62
C LEU A 405 -25.00 -12.49 4.01
N ARG A 406 -25.74 -13.46 4.50
CA ARG A 406 -26.40 -13.41 5.80
C ARG A 406 -26.09 -14.66 6.60
N PRO A 407 -25.71 -14.49 7.87
CA PRO A 407 -25.60 -15.61 8.79
C PRO A 407 -26.97 -16.12 9.17
N ALA A 408 -27.10 -17.43 9.37
CA ALA A 408 -28.28 -18.07 9.90
C ALA A 408 -27.87 -19.05 11.02
N PRO A 409 -28.73 -19.31 12.02
CA PRO A 409 -28.43 -20.23 13.10
C PRO A 409 -28.24 -21.63 12.55
N GLY A 410 -27.39 -22.41 13.20
CA GLY A 410 -27.26 -23.85 12.97
C GLY A 410 -27.96 -24.66 14.02
N THR A 411 -27.77 -25.98 13.97
CA THR A 411 -28.25 -26.90 14.98
C THR A 411 -27.35 -26.96 16.23
N THR A 412 -26.15 -26.40 16.10
CA THR A 412 -25.13 -26.37 17.15
C THR A 412 -24.90 -24.92 17.55
N PRO A 413 -25.02 -24.53 18.84
CA PRO A 413 -24.77 -23.19 19.30
C PRO A 413 -23.38 -22.68 18.90
N GLY A 414 -23.29 -21.44 18.42
CA GLY A 414 -22.05 -20.82 17.95
C GLY A 414 -21.53 -21.35 16.61
N VAL A 415 -22.26 -22.26 15.92
CA VAL A 415 -21.92 -22.77 14.59
C VAL A 415 -23.15 -22.70 13.68
N GLY A 416 -23.18 -21.69 12.83
CA GLY A 416 -24.27 -21.40 11.91
C GLY A 416 -23.90 -21.55 10.44
N THR A 417 -24.79 -21.12 9.56
CA THR A 417 -24.59 -21.13 8.12
C THR A 417 -24.45 -19.71 7.57
N LEU A 418 -23.76 -19.58 6.43
CA LEU A 418 -23.57 -18.32 5.70
C LEU A 418 -24.14 -18.47 4.28
N GLY A 419 -25.06 -17.59 3.88
CA GLY A 419 -25.69 -17.71 2.57
C GLY A 419 -26.39 -16.43 2.10
N LEU A 420 -27.16 -16.55 1.00
CA LEU A 420 -27.91 -15.43 0.39
C LEU A 420 -29.30 -15.21 1.02
N GLY A 421 -29.81 -16.21 1.72
CA GLY A 421 -31.16 -16.20 2.31
C GLY A 421 -31.27 -15.23 3.48
N ARG A 422 -32.50 -14.79 3.78
CA ARG A 422 -32.77 -14.07 5.04
C ARG A 422 -32.81 -15.11 6.18
N ALA A 423 -32.33 -14.66 7.33
CA ALA A 423 -32.38 -15.48 8.54
C ALA A 423 -33.06 -14.70 9.66
N THR A 424 -33.49 -15.43 10.67
CA THR A 424 -34.03 -14.95 11.94
C THR A 424 -33.29 -15.67 13.07
N GLY A 425 -33.45 -15.19 14.29
CA GLY A 425 -32.81 -15.78 15.46
C GLY A 425 -31.60 -14.97 15.95
N THR A 426 -30.99 -15.49 16.97
CA THR A 426 -29.85 -14.86 17.64
C THR A 426 -28.75 -15.89 17.88
N GLU A 427 -27.52 -15.40 17.96
CA GLU A 427 -26.38 -16.14 18.49
C GLU A 427 -25.76 -15.33 19.62
N THR A 428 -25.25 -16.01 20.63
CA THR A 428 -24.66 -15.36 21.81
C THR A 428 -23.24 -15.89 22.03
N PHE A 429 -22.32 -14.95 22.30
CA PHE A 429 -20.96 -15.30 22.67
C PHE A 429 -20.46 -14.38 23.78
N THR A 430 -19.46 -14.85 24.54
CA THR A 430 -18.83 -14.11 25.62
C THR A 430 -17.40 -13.79 25.23
N ASP A 431 -17.00 -12.53 25.36
CA ASP A 431 -15.64 -12.10 25.06
C ASP A 431 -14.61 -12.79 25.95
N ASP A 432 -13.61 -13.41 25.35
CA ASP A 432 -12.42 -13.91 26.03
C ASP A 432 -11.16 -13.25 25.44
N PRO A 433 -10.59 -12.23 26.11
CA PRO A 433 -9.45 -11.48 25.60
C PRO A 433 -8.13 -12.29 25.61
N LYS A 434 -8.19 -13.58 25.87
CA LYS A 434 -7.05 -14.50 25.76
C LYS A 434 -7.04 -15.26 24.43
N LEU A 435 -8.08 -15.11 23.61
CA LEU A 435 -8.22 -15.78 22.32
C LEU A 435 -7.93 -14.84 21.17
N SER A 436 -7.45 -15.41 20.08
CA SER A 436 -7.13 -14.69 18.83
C SER A 436 -7.96 -15.23 17.66
N GLU A 437 -7.88 -14.52 16.52
CA GLU A 437 -8.51 -14.98 15.27
C GLU A 437 -8.10 -16.41 14.89
N THR A 438 -6.86 -16.81 15.19
CA THR A 438 -6.37 -18.16 14.90
C THR A 438 -6.95 -19.22 15.86
N ASP A 439 -7.20 -18.85 17.11
CA ASP A 439 -7.87 -19.73 18.07
C ASP A 439 -9.32 -19.96 17.67
N TRP A 440 -10.03 -18.92 17.20
CA TRP A 440 -11.41 -19.04 16.73
C TRP A 440 -11.50 -19.83 15.43
N ALA A 441 -10.63 -19.55 14.45
CA ALA A 441 -10.61 -20.25 13.18
C ALA A 441 -10.23 -21.72 13.33
N GLY A 442 -9.27 -22.05 14.19
CA GLY A 442 -8.89 -23.43 14.48
C GLY A 442 -9.99 -24.28 15.15
N ARG A 443 -11.00 -23.62 15.76
CA ARG A 443 -12.16 -24.25 16.42
C ARG A 443 -13.48 -23.82 15.77
N LEU A 444 -13.46 -23.45 14.48
CA LEU A 444 -14.60 -22.83 13.81
C LEU A 444 -15.88 -23.69 13.86
N THR A 445 -15.76 -25.00 13.68
CA THR A 445 -16.89 -25.95 13.70
C THR A 445 -17.13 -26.57 15.08
N THR A 446 -16.33 -26.21 16.09
CA THR A 446 -16.50 -26.69 17.46
C THR A 446 -17.39 -25.71 18.23
N PRO A 447 -18.42 -26.19 18.96
CA PRO A 447 -19.21 -25.37 19.86
C PRO A 447 -18.29 -24.74 20.92
N THR A 448 -18.25 -23.42 20.97
CA THR A 448 -17.55 -22.68 22.02
C THR A 448 -18.33 -21.40 22.31
N PRO A 449 -18.35 -20.96 23.59
CA PRO A 449 -19.10 -19.76 23.97
C PRO A 449 -18.41 -18.44 23.58
N GLU A 450 -17.18 -18.48 23.01
CA GLU A 450 -16.38 -17.26 22.79
C GLU A 450 -16.51 -16.67 21.37
N LYS A 451 -17.23 -17.34 20.49
CA LYS A 451 -17.44 -16.86 19.12
C LYS A 451 -18.76 -17.30 18.52
N ALA A 452 -19.21 -16.62 17.47
CA ALA A 452 -20.22 -17.08 16.52
C ALA A 452 -19.56 -17.29 15.15
N GLY A 453 -19.55 -18.53 14.66
CA GLY A 453 -18.97 -18.92 13.37
C GLY A 453 -20.07 -19.30 12.36
N PHE A 454 -19.97 -18.81 11.12
CA PHE A 454 -20.95 -19.06 10.06
C PHE A 454 -20.26 -19.53 8.80
N LEU A 455 -20.63 -20.70 8.27
CA LEU A 455 -19.94 -21.31 7.13
C LEU A 455 -20.91 -21.52 5.95
N THR A 456 -20.37 -21.37 4.74
CA THR A 456 -21.04 -21.95 3.56
C THR A 456 -20.95 -23.47 3.59
N PRO A 457 -21.77 -24.20 2.80
CA PRO A 457 -21.40 -25.55 2.41
C PRO A 457 -20.05 -25.56 1.66
N PRO A 458 -19.44 -26.75 1.45
CA PRO A 458 -18.32 -26.85 0.51
C PRO A 458 -18.73 -26.26 -0.84
N LEU A 459 -17.92 -25.39 -1.38
CA LEU A 459 -18.21 -24.75 -2.67
C LEU A 459 -18.05 -25.78 -3.80
N THR A 460 -18.93 -25.73 -4.77
CA THR A 460 -18.86 -26.58 -5.98
C THR A 460 -18.07 -25.90 -7.12
N ARG A 461 -17.65 -24.66 -6.92
CA ARG A 461 -16.80 -23.87 -7.80
C ARG A 461 -16.07 -22.84 -6.97
N ALA A 462 -14.88 -22.42 -7.43
CA ALA A 462 -14.13 -21.36 -6.77
C ALA A 462 -14.89 -20.03 -6.75
N VAL A 463 -14.74 -19.28 -5.66
CA VAL A 463 -15.31 -17.94 -5.46
C VAL A 463 -14.18 -16.96 -5.17
N ARG A 464 -14.08 -15.87 -5.96
CA ARG A 464 -13.06 -14.82 -5.76
C ARG A 464 -13.66 -13.59 -5.09
N LEU A 465 -13.05 -13.17 -3.98
CA LEU A 465 -13.26 -11.87 -3.35
C LEU A 465 -12.13 -10.93 -3.81
N SER A 466 -12.47 -9.70 -4.18
CA SER A 466 -11.48 -8.70 -4.62
C SER A 466 -11.95 -7.31 -4.24
N GLY A 467 -11.26 -6.68 -3.28
CA GLY A 467 -11.60 -5.37 -2.71
C GLY A 467 -11.86 -5.41 -1.21
N SER A 468 -12.51 -4.38 -0.68
CA SER A 468 -12.82 -4.21 0.75
C SER A 468 -14.20 -4.75 1.10
N SER A 469 -14.27 -5.60 2.12
CA SER A 469 -15.53 -6.16 2.65
C SER A 469 -16.05 -5.32 3.82
N ARG A 470 -17.36 -5.47 4.12
CA ARG A 470 -17.99 -4.87 5.31
C ARG A 470 -18.89 -5.87 6.00
N VAL A 471 -18.89 -5.83 7.33
CA VAL A 471 -19.80 -6.63 8.15
C VAL A 471 -20.61 -5.70 9.05
N THR A 472 -21.93 -5.70 8.87
CA THR A 472 -22.85 -4.95 9.74
C THR A 472 -23.41 -5.91 10.76
N LEU A 473 -23.23 -5.55 12.05
CA LEU A 473 -23.64 -6.34 13.20
C LEU A 473 -24.63 -5.52 14.04
N THR A 474 -25.76 -6.14 14.43
CA THR A 474 -26.62 -5.60 15.48
C THR A 474 -26.46 -6.50 16.69
N VAL A 475 -25.95 -5.92 17.80
CA VAL A 475 -25.60 -6.66 19.02
C VAL A 475 -26.18 -6.02 20.26
N THR A 476 -26.53 -6.85 21.24
CA THR A 476 -26.99 -6.46 22.57
C THR A 476 -25.91 -6.85 23.58
N PRO A 477 -25.17 -5.88 24.16
CA PRO A 477 -24.13 -6.14 25.16
C PRO A 477 -24.72 -6.27 26.57
N THR A 478 -24.06 -7.05 27.43
CA THR A 478 -24.39 -7.15 28.85
C THR A 478 -23.66 -6.14 29.74
N THR A 479 -22.70 -5.41 29.18
CA THR A 479 -21.82 -4.47 29.92
C THR A 479 -21.73 -3.13 29.21
N SER A 480 -21.09 -2.16 29.84
CA SER A 480 -20.94 -0.78 29.32
C SER A 480 -19.81 -0.60 28.31
N SER A 481 -18.98 -1.63 28.03
CA SER A 481 -17.95 -1.58 26.99
C SER A 481 -17.84 -2.95 26.30
N ALA A 482 -17.55 -2.94 25.00
CA ALA A 482 -17.38 -4.16 24.21
C ALA A 482 -16.57 -3.86 22.94
N HIS A 483 -15.68 -4.77 22.58
CA HIS A 483 -15.05 -4.80 21.26
C HIS A 483 -15.68 -5.87 20.38
N LEU A 484 -15.58 -5.68 19.07
CA LEU A 484 -16.04 -6.62 18.06
C LEU A 484 -14.92 -6.92 17.07
N SER A 485 -14.80 -8.19 16.74
CA SER A 485 -13.98 -8.69 15.64
C SER A 485 -14.87 -9.39 14.62
N ALA A 486 -14.59 -9.14 13.32
CA ALA A 486 -15.18 -9.88 12.22
C ALA A 486 -14.07 -10.38 11.30
N VAL A 487 -14.06 -11.69 11.04
CA VAL A 487 -12.96 -12.36 10.34
C VAL A 487 -13.52 -13.23 9.23
N LEU A 488 -12.98 -13.10 8.01
CA LEU A 488 -13.29 -13.97 6.88
C LEU A 488 -12.22 -15.05 6.75
N VAL A 489 -12.67 -16.28 6.65
CA VAL A 489 -11.81 -17.47 6.65
C VAL A 489 -12.14 -18.34 5.44
N ASP A 490 -11.10 -18.77 4.74
CA ASP A 490 -11.13 -19.86 3.78
C ASP A 490 -10.82 -21.16 4.53
N VAL A 491 -11.76 -22.07 4.56
CA VAL A 491 -11.67 -23.33 5.31
C VAL A 491 -11.48 -24.49 4.33
N GLY A 492 -10.26 -24.96 4.28
CA GLY A 492 -9.81 -26.06 3.43
C GLY A 492 -8.27 -26.16 3.44
N PRO A 493 -7.69 -27.28 3.00
CA PRO A 493 -6.25 -27.50 3.01
C PRO A 493 -5.58 -26.67 1.91
N ASP A 494 -4.55 -25.89 2.28
CA ASP A 494 -3.76 -25.08 1.33
C ASP A 494 -2.30 -25.03 1.74
N THR A 495 -1.44 -24.56 0.82
CA THR A 495 -0.04 -24.20 1.07
C THR A 495 0.13 -22.72 0.82
N ILE A 496 0.33 -21.97 1.87
CA ILE A 496 0.44 -20.51 1.84
C ILE A 496 1.84 -20.04 2.28
N ARG A 497 2.14 -18.74 2.10
CA ARG A 497 3.32 -18.17 2.72
C ARG A 497 3.15 -18.16 4.23
N ASP A 498 4.23 -18.51 4.96
CA ASP A 498 4.29 -18.41 6.42
C ASP A 498 4.52 -16.95 6.84
N TYR A 499 3.47 -16.15 6.74
CA TYR A 499 3.51 -14.71 6.99
C TYR A 499 3.59 -14.35 8.48
N ALA A 500 3.35 -15.30 9.36
CA ALA A 500 3.32 -15.07 10.80
C ALA A 500 4.67 -15.34 11.49
N ASP A 501 5.64 -15.88 10.77
CA ASP A 501 7.00 -16.06 11.25
C ASP A 501 7.89 -14.85 10.93
N GLY A 502 9.03 -14.71 11.62
CA GLY A 502 9.91 -13.54 11.58
C GLY A 502 10.41 -13.07 10.21
N GLY A 503 10.31 -13.90 9.17
CA GLY A 503 10.56 -13.50 7.77
C GLY A 503 9.31 -13.11 6.99
N GLU A 504 8.15 -13.15 7.60
CA GLU A 504 6.86 -12.72 7.04
C GLU A 504 6.57 -13.28 5.64
N GLY A 505 6.88 -14.57 5.44
CA GLY A 505 6.68 -15.30 4.18
C GLY A 505 7.91 -15.43 3.29
N ILE A 506 9.10 -15.02 3.78
CA ILE A 506 10.39 -15.25 3.14
C ILE A 506 11.40 -15.88 4.10
N THR A 507 12.39 -16.57 3.53
CA THR A 507 13.63 -16.98 4.22
C THR A 507 14.80 -16.27 3.56
N THR A 508 15.61 -15.55 4.34
CA THR A 508 16.84 -14.92 3.88
C THR A 508 17.97 -15.95 3.81
N LEU A 509 18.70 -15.97 2.70
CA LEU A 509 19.82 -16.88 2.44
C LEU A 509 21.16 -16.18 2.71
N THR A 510 22.24 -16.95 2.67
CA THR A 510 23.62 -16.43 2.78
C THR A 510 24.17 -15.93 1.46
N ASP A 511 23.72 -16.52 0.35
CA ASP A 511 24.15 -16.16 -1.00
C ASP A 511 23.69 -14.75 -1.36
N ARG A 512 24.50 -14.05 -2.16
CA ARG A 512 24.23 -12.66 -2.58
C ARG A 512 24.22 -12.55 -4.10
N THR A 513 23.34 -11.69 -4.61
CA THR A 513 23.34 -11.24 -6.01
C THR A 513 23.45 -9.72 -6.08
N CYS A 514 24.07 -9.25 -7.16
CA CYS A 514 24.37 -7.83 -7.32
C CYS A 514 23.41 -7.18 -8.33
N TRP A 515 22.85 -6.04 -7.93
CA TRP A 515 21.81 -5.29 -8.65
C TRP A 515 22.26 -3.85 -8.91
N GLY A 516 23.29 -3.70 -9.74
CA GLY A 516 23.86 -2.39 -10.05
C GLY A 516 25.38 -2.38 -10.06
N ARG A 517 25.97 -1.21 -9.80
CA ARG A 517 27.42 -1.00 -9.74
C ARG A 517 27.82 -0.73 -8.29
N SER A 518 28.83 -1.44 -7.82
CA SER A 518 29.40 -1.24 -6.48
C SER A 518 30.59 -0.28 -6.50
N THR A 519 30.86 0.31 -5.35
CA THR A 519 32.15 0.95 -4.99
C THR A 519 32.70 0.29 -3.73
N ALA A 520 33.88 0.69 -3.27
CA ALA A 520 34.48 0.17 -2.04
C ALA A 520 33.61 0.44 -0.79
N GLY A 521 32.87 1.55 -0.78
CA GLY A 521 32.01 1.94 0.35
C GLY A 521 30.52 1.67 0.15
N ASP A 522 30.12 1.14 -1.01
CA ASP A 522 28.71 0.97 -1.36
C ASP A 522 28.52 -0.29 -2.21
N SER A 523 27.92 -1.31 -1.64
CA SER A 523 27.72 -2.61 -2.26
C SER A 523 26.33 -2.74 -2.88
N ALA A 524 26.29 -3.04 -4.18
CA ALA A 524 25.07 -3.41 -4.88
C ALA A 524 24.63 -4.86 -4.67
N CYS A 525 25.29 -5.62 -3.77
CA CYS A 525 25.07 -7.07 -3.61
C CYS A 525 24.27 -7.36 -2.34
N TYR A 526 23.11 -7.96 -2.50
CA TYR A 526 22.12 -8.23 -1.45
C TYR A 526 21.90 -9.72 -1.26
N LYS A 527 21.57 -10.13 -0.03
CA LYS A 527 21.25 -11.52 0.30
C LYS A 527 20.05 -11.99 -0.52
N GLU A 528 20.16 -13.20 -1.06
CA GLU A 528 19.06 -13.88 -1.73
C GLU A 528 17.98 -14.28 -0.73
N THR A 529 16.77 -14.45 -1.25
CA THR A 529 15.62 -14.89 -0.47
C THR A 529 14.85 -15.98 -1.21
N ARG A 530 14.09 -16.77 -0.48
CA ARG A 530 13.13 -17.73 -1.03
C ARG A 530 11.81 -17.65 -0.29
N ALA A 531 10.72 -18.10 -0.92
CA ALA A 531 9.44 -18.23 -0.24
C ALA A 531 9.56 -19.18 0.96
N LYS A 532 9.05 -18.74 2.11
CA LYS A 532 8.79 -19.59 3.27
C LYS A 532 7.32 -19.97 3.26
N THR A 533 7.02 -21.27 3.29
CA THR A 533 5.65 -21.77 3.13
C THR A 533 5.27 -22.71 4.27
N VAL A 534 3.97 -22.84 4.49
CA VAL A 534 3.37 -23.73 5.48
C VAL A 534 2.09 -24.35 4.95
N HIS A 535 1.81 -25.61 5.35
CA HIS A 535 0.54 -26.26 5.07
C HIS A 535 -0.48 -25.92 6.16
N VAL A 536 -1.68 -25.55 5.76
CA VAL A 536 -2.76 -25.12 6.65
C VAL A 536 -4.07 -25.81 6.31
N GLY A 537 -4.99 -25.89 7.27
CA GLY A 537 -6.36 -26.34 7.07
C GLY A 537 -7.36 -25.19 6.95
N TYR A 538 -6.90 -23.95 7.15
CA TYR A 538 -7.66 -22.72 6.94
C TYR A 538 -6.73 -21.53 6.70
N THR A 539 -7.24 -20.49 6.05
CA THR A 539 -6.56 -19.20 5.87
C THR A 539 -7.46 -18.06 6.29
N VAL A 540 -7.01 -17.23 7.25
CA VAL A 540 -7.65 -15.94 7.52
C VAL A 540 -7.16 -14.95 6.47
N PHE A 541 -8.08 -14.40 5.67
CA PHE A 541 -7.71 -13.57 4.54
C PHE A 541 -8.26 -12.14 4.58
N SER A 542 -9.20 -11.86 5.49
CA SER A 542 -9.68 -10.49 5.74
C SER A 542 -10.22 -10.38 7.17
N ARG A 543 -9.99 -9.24 7.80
CA ARG A 543 -10.31 -9.00 9.21
C ARG A 543 -10.66 -7.54 9.47
N GLY A 544 -11.44 -7.28 10.50
CA GLY A 544 -11.79 -5.95 10.96
C GLY A 544 -12.21 -5.95 12.42
N TRP A 545 -11.96 -4.86 13.10
CA TRP A 545 -12.23 -4.69 14.52
C TRP A 545 -12.94 -3.35 14.76
N ALA A 546 -13.63 -3.24 15.89
CA ALA A 546 -14.25 -1.99 16.31
C ALA A 546 -14.47 -1.97 17.84
N ASP A 547 -14.37 -0.80 18.44
CA ASP A 547 -14.99 -0.52 19.74
C ASP A 547 -16.46 -0.21 19.52
N LEU A 548 -17.35 -1.00 20.10
CA LEU A 548 -18.79 -0.83 19.98
C LEU A 548 -19.29 0.50 20.59
N GLY A 549 -18.52 1.10 21.52
CA GLY A 549 -18.78 2.44 22.03
C GLY A 549 -18.78 3.52 20.95
N HIS A 550 -18.10 3.28 19.82
CA HIS A 550 -18.05 4.18 18.67
C HIS A 550 -19.12 3.89 17.60
N HIS A 551 -20.15 3.09 17.91
CA HIS A 551 -21.19 2.71 16.94
C HIS A 551 -21.94 3.90 16.30
N ALA A 552 -22.01 5.03 16.98
CA ALA A 552 -22.71 6.23 16.49
C ALA A 552 -21.75 7.25 15.86
N SER A 553 -20.50 7.33 16.32
CA SER A 553 -19.52 8.32 15.85
C SER A 553 -18.10 7.91 16.23
N LEU A 554 -17.15 8.11 15.32
CA LEU A 554 -15.72 8.00 15.65
C LEU A 554 -15.19 9.17 16.45
N SER A 555 -15.87 10.33 16.45
CA SER A 555 -15.38 11.53 17.16
C SER A 555 -15.48 11.40 18.68
N ARG A 556 -16.32 10.51 19.18
CA ARG A 556 -16.52 10.28 20.61
C ARG A 556 -17.15 8.92 20.87
N GLY A 557 -16.45 8.07 21.57
CA GLY A 557 -16.99 6.85 22.15
C GLY A 557 -17.95 7.16 23.31
N VAL A 558 -18.99 6.35 23.46
CA VAL A 558 -19.96 6.46 24.56
C VAL A 558 -20.11 5.13 25.27
N PRO A 559 -20.32 5.12 26.61
CA PRO A 559 -20.63 3.89 27.32
C PRO A 559 -21.89 3.22 26.75
N LEU A 560 -21.83 1.91 26.54
CA LEU A 560 -22.97 1.11 26.11
C LEU A 560 -24.00 0.99 27.24
N ILE A 561 -25.26 0.84 26.87
CA ILE A 561 -26.35 0.57 27.81
C ILE A 561 -26.59 -0.94 27.82
N PRO A 562 -26.29 -1.66 28.93
CA PRO A 562 -26.53 -3.08 29.02
C PRO A 562 -27.98 -3.46 28.65
N GLY A 563 -28.16 -4.50 27.83
CA GLY A 563 -29.46 -4.93 27.34
C GLY A 563 -30.03 -4.11 26.18
N ARG A 564 -29.40 -3.01 25.76
CA ARG A 564 -29.83 -2.21 24.61
C ARG A 564 -29.04 -2.57 23.35
N ALA A 565 -29.75 -2.94 22.30
CA ALA A 565 -29.14 -3.26 21.01
C ALA A 565 -28.54 -2.02 20.34
N CYS A 566 -27.37 -2.16 19.75
CA CYS A 566 -26.71 -1.17 18.89
C CYS A 566 -26.19 -1.83 17.61
N THR A 567 -26.04 -1.02 16.57
CA THR A 567 -25.58 -1.51 15.24
C THR A 567 -24.25 -0.88 14.91
N MET A 568 -23.29 -1.71 14.53
CA MET A 568 -21.94 -1.32 14.09
C MET A 568 -21.65 -1.93 12.72
N THR A 569 -21.01 -1.15 11.83
CA THR A 569 -20.47 -1.68 10.58
C THR A 569 -18.96 -1.69 10.66
N LEU A 570 -18.38 -2.86 10.59
CA LEU A 570 -16.94 -3.06 10.56
C LEU A 570 -16.45 -3.00 9.11
N ASP A 571 -15.48 -2.15 8.84
CA ASP A 571 -14.72 -2.20 7.59
C ASP A 571 -13.63 -3.26 7.72
N LEU A 572 -13.65 -4.25 6.84
CA LEU A 572 -12.65 -5.29 6.83
C LEU A 572 -11.49 -4.93 5.89
N ALA A 573 -10.33 -5.46 6.20
CA ALA A 573 -9.11 -5.33 5.42
C ALA A 573 -9.33 -5.72 3.95
N ALA A 574 -8.83 -4.91 3.02
CA ALA A 574 -8.92 -5.18 1.58
C ALA A 574 -8.11 -6.43 1.22
N THR A 575 -8.60 -7.19 0.26
CA THR A 575 -7.99 -8.46 -0.15
C THR A 575 -8.26 -8.79 -1.61
N ASP A 576 -7.49 -9.74 -2.13
CA ASP A 576 -7.80 -10.46 -3.36
C ASP A 576 -7.57 -11.96 -3.14
N HIS A 577 -8.60 -12.66 -2.73
CA HIS A 577 -8.56 -14.06 -2.34
C HIS A 577 -9.52 -14.92 -3.16
N VAL A 578 -9.08 -16.13 -3.49
CA VAL A 578 -9.92 -17.16 -4.14
C VAL A 578 -10.17 -18.25 -3.13
N VAL A 579 -11.43 -18.47 -2.76
CA VAL A 579 -11.86 -19.66 -2.02
C VAL A 579 -12.06 -20.77 -3.04
N PRO A 580 -11.26 -21.86 -3.02
CA PRO A 580 -11.30 -22.91 -4.01
C PRO A 580 -12.60 -23.74 -3.98
N GLU A 581 -12.83 -24.53 -5.03
CA GLU A 581 -13.80 -25.61 -5.02
C GLU A 581 -13.47 -26.62 -3.90
N GLY A 582 -14.48 -27.12 -3.21
CA GLY A 582 -14.34 -28.00 -2.05
C GLY A 582 -14.11 -27.28 -0.72
N HIS A 583 -13.58 -26.05 -0.74
CA HIS A 583 -13.42 -25.21 0.46
C HIS A 583 -14.75 -24.60 0.91
N ARG A 584 -14.74 -23.98 2.09
CA ARG A 584 -15.88 -23.23 2.64
C ARG A 584 -15.47 -21.79 2.92
N LEU A 585 -16.29 -20.84 2.55
CA LEU A 585 -16.18 -19.47 3.04
C LEU A 585 -16.82 -19.38 4.42
N ALA A 586 -16.11 -18.81 5.38
CA ALA A 586 -16.63 -18.60 6.72
C ALA A 586 -16.53 -17.14 7.16
N LEU A 587 -17.47 -16.73 8.02
CA LEU A 587 -17.47 -15.51 8.81
C LEU A 587 -17.40 -15.89 10.28
N ILE A 588 -16.45 -15.35 11.01
CA ILE A 588 -16.37 -15.39 12.46
C ILE A 588 -16.71 -14.01 13.00
N VAL A 589 -17.57 -13.97 14.02
CA VAL A 589 -17.84 -12.80 14.85
C VAL A 589 -17.45 -13.14 16.29
N ALA A 590 -16.59 -12.34 16.88
CA ALA A 590 -16.09 -12.52 18.24
C ALA A 590 -15.86 -11.15 18.93
N GLY A 591 -15.38 -11.18 20.15
CA GLY A 591 -15.01 -10.00 20.91
C GLY A 591 -13.56 -9.54 20.61
N THR A 592 -12.75 -9.45 21.65
CA THR A 592 -11.35 -9.02 21.61
C THR A 592 -10.46 -10.03 20.90
N ASP A 593 -9.71 -9.59 19.91
CA ASP A 593 -8.63 -10.37 19.32
C ASP A 593 -7.33 -10.10 20.08
N LYS A 594 -6.89 -11.09 20.86
CA LYS A 594 -5.73 -10.97 21.76
C LYS A 594 -4.47 -10.44 21.08
N ASP A 595 -4.24 -10.84 19.84
CA ASP A 595 -2.99 -10.55 19.14
C ASP A 595 -3.04 -9.19 18.39
N LEU A 596 -4.24 -8.57 18.26
CA LEU A 596 -4.43 -7.45 17.36
C LEU A 596 -5.11 -6.21 17.96
N ILE A 597 -5.91 -6.34 19.03
CA ILE A 597 -6.55 -5.20 19.70
C ILE A 597 -6.46 -5.30 21.22
N ASP A 598 -6.44 -4.15 21.90
CA ASP A 598 -6.53 -4.11 23.36
C ASP A 598 -7.91 -4.56 23.84
N PRO A 599 -8.01 -5.20 25.02
CA PRO A 599 -9.31 -5.58 25.56
C PRO A 599 -10.10 -4.36 26.04
N PRO A 600 -11.45 -4.42 26.00
CA PRO A 600 -12.29 -3.43 26.65
C PRO A 600 -12.19 -3.53 28.17
N ALA A 601 -12.70 -2.52 28.88
CA ALA A 601 -12.66 -2.48 30.34
C ALA A 601 -13.49 -3.61 31.01
N THR A 602 -14.37 -4.27 30.28
CA THR A 602 -15.28 -5.31 30.79
C THR A 602 -15.24 -6.55 29.90
N ARG A 603 -15.77 -7.67 30.42
CA ARG A 603 -15.98 -8.91 29.63
C ARG A 603 -17.46 -9.04 29.26
N PRO A 604 -17.89 -8.55 28.12
CA PRO A 604 -19.29 -8.61 27.72
C PRO A 604 -19.68 -10.01 27.25
N THR A 605 -20.94 -10.38 27.53
CA THR A 605 -21.67 -11.33 26.68
C THR A 605 -22.43 -10.53 25.64
N LEU A 606 -22.35 -10.94 24.40
CA LEU A 606 -22.88 -10.24 23.24
C LEU A 606 -23.92 -11.11 22.54
N THR A 607 -25.15 -10.63 22.43
CA THR A 607 -26.21 -11.31 21.66
C THR A 607 -26.34 -10.66 20.29
N LEU A 608 -26.04 -11.41 19.26
CA LEU A 608 -26.07 -11.02 17.85
C LEU A 608 -27.45 -11.27 17.26
N ASP A 609 -28.10 -10.23 16.70
CA ASP A 609 -29.34 -10.36 15.94
C ASP A 609 -29.03 -10.76 14.49
N LEU A 610 -29.28 -12.02 14.14
CA LEU A 610 -28.98 -12.56 12.81
C LEU A 610 -29.86 -11.96 11.71
N SER A 611 -31.06 -11.50 12.04
CA SER A 611 -31.96 -10.88 11.07
C SER A 611 -31.45 -9.52 10.56
N ARG A 612 -30.60 -8.86 11.35
CA ARG A 612 -30.00 -7.55 11.10
C ARG A 612 -28.49 -7.60 10.89
N THR A 613 -27.93 -8.81 10.77
CA THR A 613 -26.51 -9.02 10.52
C THR A 613 -26.27 -9.34 9.05
N THR A 614 -25.28 -8.69 8.44
CA THR A 614 -24.95 -8.88 7.02
C THR A 614 -23.44 -8.78 6.78
N ALA A 615 -22.93 -9.61 5.85
CA ALA A 615 -21.61 -9.49 5.28
C ALA A 615 -21.71 -9.04 3.81
N SER A 616 -21.26 -7.83 3.53
CA SER A 616 -21.22 -7.23 2.18
C SER A 616 -19.84 -7.48 1.56
N LEU A 617 -19.77 -8.44 0.65
CA LEU A 617 -18.52 -8.94 0.08
C LEU A 617 -18.37 -8.55 -1.40
N PRO A 618 -17.19 -8.06 -1.84
CA PRO A 618 -16.91 -7.72 -3.24
C PRO A 618 -16.59 -9.01 -4.03
N LEU A 619 -17.60 -9.72 -4.48
CA LEU A 619 -17.45 -10.98 -5.23
C LEU A 619 -17.33 -10.75 -6.73
N VAL A 620 -16.37 -11.40 -7.36
CA VAL A 620 -16.25 -11.42 -8.83
C VAL A 620 -17.42 -12.22 -9.40
N GLY A 621 -18.21 -11.63 -10.30
CA GLY A 621 -19.47 -12.19 -10.81
C GLY A 621 -20.67 -12.03 -9.88
N GLY A 622 -20.46 -11.48 -8.67
CA GLY A 622 -21.53 -11.13 -7.73
C GLY A 622 -22.38 -12.31 -7.23
N ALA A 623 -23.61 -12.01 -6.79
CA ALA A 623 -24.53 -13.01 -6.26
C ALA A 623 -24.85 -14.18 -7.22
N PRO A 624 -24.94 -13.98 -8.55
CA PRO A 624 -25.12 -15.11 -9.48
C PRO A 624 -23.96 -16.12 -9.44
N ALA A 625 -22.71 -15.63 -9.46
CA ALA A 625 -21.54 -16.50 -9.37
C ALA A 625 -21.48 -17.24 -8.03
N PHE A 626 -21.76 -16.54 -6.92
CA PHE A 626 -21.83 -17.18 -5.61
C PHE A 626 -22.93 -18.25 -5.53
N ARG A 627 -24.13 -17.97 -6.06
CA ARG A 627 -25.24 -18.94 -6.09
C ARG A 627 -24.86 -20.18 -6.89
N SER A 628 -24.16 -20.05 -8.00
CA SER A 628 -23.73 -21.17 -8.82
C SER A 628 -22.61 -22.01 -8.19
N ALA A 629 -21.94 -21.47 -7.18
CA ALA A 629 -20.91 -22.16 -6.41
C ALA A 629 -21.47 -22.90 -5.17
N LEU A 630 -22.75 -22.74 -4.87
CA LEU A 630 -23.40 -23.48 -3.79
C LEU A 630 -23.95 -24.81 -4.30
N PRO A 631 -23.88 -25.90 -3.52
CA PRO A 631 -24.49 -27.17 -3.89
C PRO A 631 -26.01 -27.07 -3.99
N TYR A 632 -26.61 -27.90 -4.83
CA TYR A 632 -28.05 -28.03 -4.92
C TYR A 632 -28.56 -28.88 -3.73
N GLY A 633 -29.36 -28.27 -2.83
CA GLY A 633 -29.89 -28.89 -1.61
C GLY A 633 -29.28 -28.32 -0.31
N ALA A 634 -29.92 -28.64 0.83
CA ALA A 634 -29.43 -28.20 2.13
C ALA A 634 -28.18 -29.02 2.54
N PRO A 635 -27.08 -28.36 2.92
CA PRO A 635 -25.90 -29.08 3.37
C PRO A 635 -26.05 -29.61 4.79
N ALA A 636 -25.41 -30.74 5.07
CA ALA A 636 -25.19 -31.19 6.44
C ALA A 636 -24.27 -30.24 7.18
N ALA A 637 -24.56 -29.95 8.45
CA ALA A 637 -23.61 -29.21 9.31
C ALA A 637 -22.29 -29.99 9.36
N PRO A 638 -21.12 -29.27 9.27
CA PRO A 638 -19.84 -29.96 9.38
C PRO A 638 -19.68 -30.58 10.77
N ALA A 639 -19.07 -31.75 10.82
CA ALA A 639 -18.71 -32.39 12.10
C ALA A 639 -17.68 -31.48 12.85
N PRO A 640 -17.70 -31.47 14.19
CA PRO A 640 -16.71 -30.79 14.98
C PRO A 640 -15.29 -31.23 14.62
N GLN A 641 -14.45 -30.32 14.21
CA GLN A 641 -13.09 -30.59 13.76
C GLN A 641 -12.13 -29.53 14.25
N ARG A 642 -10.94 -29.94 14.67
CA ARG A 642 -9.82 -29.02 14.93
C ARG A 642 -9.07 -28.79 13.64
N LEU A 643 -9.00 -27.54 13.21
CA LEU A 643 -8.28 -27.15 12.01
C LEU A 643 -6.87 -26.64 12.38
N HIS A 644 -5.90 -26.88 11.50
CA HIS A 644 -4.52 -26.42 11.68
C HIS A 644 -4.31 -25.16 10.82
N GLY A 645 -3.76 -24.10 11.42
CA GLY A 645 -3.47 -22.84 10.76
C GLY A 645 -2.24 -22.17 11.33
N ILE A 646 -1.88 -21.01 10.80
CA ILE A 646 -0.76 -20.21 11.26
C ILE A 646 -1.11 -19.56 12.60
N ARG A 647 -0.14 -19.58 13.54
CA ARG A 647 -0.18 -18.73 14.73
C ARG A 647 0.92 -17.69 14.63
N PRO A 648 0.63 -16.37 14.76
CA PRO A 648 1.66 -15.36 14.92
C PRO A 648 2.58 -15.70 16.09
N ALA A 649 3.90 -15.58 15.89
CA ALA A 649 4.89 -15.99 16.87
C ALA A 649 4.97 -15.05 18.08
N ALA A 650 4.50 -13.82 17.95
CA ALA A 650 4.40 -12.83 19.03
C ALA A 650 3.30 -11.82 18.70
N PRO A 651 2.74 -11.12 19.69
CA PRO A 651 1.78 -10.06 19.40
C PRO A 651 2.45 -8.99 18.54
N VAL A 652 1.86 -8.72 17.38
CA VAL A 652 2.19 -7.61 16.47
C VAL A 652 1.91 -6.25 17.14
N ARG A 653 1.62 -6.26 18.44
CA ARG A 653 1.17 -5.12 19.25
C ARG A 653 2.28 -4.16 19.67
N ARG A 654 3.53 -4.58 19.60
CA ARG A 654 4.67 -3.68 19.76
C ARG A 654 5.04 -3.10 18.42
N LEU A 655 5.28 -1.80 18.39
CA LEU A 655 5.89 -1.14 17.24
C LEU A 655 7.14 -1.94 16.84
N PRO A 656 7.37 -2.18 15.54
CA PRO A 656 8.48 -2.99 15.11
C PRO A 656 9.78 -2.41 15.66
N THR A 657 10.40 -3.15 16.56
CA THR A 657 11.77 -2.90 16.96
C THR A 657 12.65 -3.36 15.80
N SER A 658 13.15 -2.38 15.01
CA SER A 658 14.19 -2.49 13.96
C SER A 658 13.95 -3.56 12.89
#